data_f3cc2331a0e74346ddc5bd00fe8cb822
#
_entry.id   f3cc2331a0e74346ddc5bd00fe8cb822
#
_cell.length_a   1.000
_cell.length_b   1.000
_cell.length_c   1.000
_cell.angle_alpha   90.00
_cell.angle_beta   90.00
_cell.angle_gamma   90.00
#
_symmetry.space_group_name_H-M   'P 1'
#
loop_
_entity.id
_entity.type
_entity.pdbx_description
1 polymer ?
#
loop_
_entity_poly.entity_id
_entity_poly.type
_entity_poly.pdbx_seq_one_letter_code
_entity_poly.pdbx_strand_id
1 'polypeptide(L)'
;ERLALKLEAIGNIHSDGRPILGLSSKDLLAITLDVCPDAVFIPAHIWTPHFSLFGAFSGFDTIEECFGDLSPHIRALETGLSSDPLMNRRVAMLDGYTMISNSDAHSPSKLGRECNLLDTEISYPALKRALDTGEGFAGTIEFFPEEGKYHLDGHRNCNLRLTPQQTRDLGGRCPICGKKITIGVLNRLEQLAVRGEDYLPERAVPFEHLLPLPEVISASLGISAGGDKTDRVYRKLLKDLGAEADILRLRTLSDIKASGGERIAEGVKRLREGHVIKTAGFDGEYGKIGLFTPDELKNSSGQLSFLDEIPLAVTECEPTVQKNVRQEQEILDEATRPKSINAEQLSAATGKARVIAVIAGPGTGKTFTLVERIARLVERGVRPEEITAVTFTVRAAAEMRERLAAKIKRAADKITVGTFHSICYSYLKDEYTLADRAFLLKTSEKVVKEFGLKLTPQKFINLVSAHKNGKTTEFAQVIAAYNAYLAEAGALDFDDLIAKALERGFAGKQFRYLHVDEFQDINPAQYELIRRWMGTNGNLFAIGDPDQAIYSFRGAASNCFSRLADDYPESEIVRLKENYRSTPEVLSCAMHVISHNAGERALTPMLRSGAPVRLVECASELSEGIFIAKEIAKMTGGLDMLGKGREEKLRSFGEIAVLARTHRQLNAIERCLRHDDIPCVSSAKTDFLEAPEVSGTLAFFASLLSPNEKTLARAAEFVGAENMEALTNAFLPHIKGRPRKVLALWRERMHLSSAAFESLVAAAHYADMREFLDATFLGREGDVLVPEGNAAAGAVRLTTLHGAKGLEFPVVFLSGLTEKALPLLADETNVEEERRLFYVGLTRASEELILTCRAPHSLFLPELPASLKKEQAVERPQYQQLSMF
;
A
#
# COMPACT_ATOMS: atom_id res chain seq x y z
N GLU A 1 22.99 4.62 -30.48
CA GLU A 1 24.18 3.91 -30.02
C GLU A 1 24.93 4.71 -28.93
N ARG A 2 25.36 5.96 -29.19
CA ARG A 2 26.05 6.80 -28.17
C ARG A 2 25.21 7.03 -26.90
N LEU A 3 23.91 7.25 -27.04
CA LEU A 3 23.01 7.41 -25.89
C LEU A 3 22.90 6.10 -25.13
N ALA A 4 22.72 4.97 -25.80
CA ALA A 4 22.67 3.66 -25.19
C ALA A 4 23.92 3.37 -24.37
N LEU A 5 25.13 3.62 -24.91
CA LEU A 5 26.40 3.43 -24.18
C LEU A 5 26.51 4.30 -22.90
N LYS A 6 25.99 5.53 -22.93
CA LYS A 6 25.96 6.38 -21.73
C LYS A 6 24.99 5.85 -20.68
N LEU A 7 23.84 5.35 -21.10
CA LEU A 7 22.85 4.80 -20.18
C LEU A 7 23.29 3.44 -19.62
N GLU A 8 23.98 2.59 -20.43
CA GLU A 8 24.57 1.34 -19.97
C GLU A 8 25.63 1.53 -18.88
N ALA A 9 26.36 2.65 -18.93
CA ALA A 9 27.34 3.00 -17.90
C ALA A 9 26.66 3.35 -16.55
N ILE A 10 25.37 3.67 -16.55
CA ILE A 10 24.60 4.03 -15.36
C ILE A 10 23.85 2.79 -14.83
N GLY A 11 23.31 1.97 -15.73
CA GLY A 11 22.57 0.77 -15.34
C GLY A 11 22.24 -0.14 -16.52
N ASN A 12 21.56 -1.24 -16.24
CA ASN A 12 21.21 -2.22 -17.24
C ASN A 12 20.02 -1.74 -18.11
N ILE A 13 20.28 -1.47 -19.40
CA ILE A 13 19.25 -1.10 -20.38
C ILE A 13 18.76 -2.29 -21.22
N HIS A 14 19.28 -3.48 -21.00
CA HIS A 14 18.94 -4.71 -21.76
C HIS A 14 17.93 -5.58 -21.02
N SER A 15 17.33 -5.09 -19.94
CA SER A 15 16.24 -5.79 -19.25
C SER A 15 15.01 -5.90 -20.17
N ASP A 16 14.36 -7.05 -20.15
CA ASP A 16 13.09 -7.26 -20.84
C ASP A 16 12.03 -6.31 -20.22
N GLY A 17 11.50 -5.39 -21.01
CA GLY A 17 10.57 -4.37 -20.56
C GLY A 17 11.16 -2.96 -20.48
N ARG A 18 10.78 -2.19 -19.46
CA ARG A 18 11.22 -0.80 -19.25
C ARG A 18 12.44 -0.78 -18.30
N PRO A 19 13.62 -0.38 -18.76
CA PRO A 19 14.78 -0.29 -17.88
C PRO A 19 14.61 0.85 -16.87
N ILE A 20 14.75 0.55 -15.57
CA ILE A 20 14.80 1.55 -14.51
C ILE A 20 16.26 1.84 -14.17
N LEU A 21 16.70 3.04 -14.49
CA LEU A 21 18.10 3.44 -14.29
C LEU A 21 18.31 4.22 -12.97
N GLY A 22 17.25 4.52 -12.22
CA GLY A 22 17.33 5.39 -11.06
C GLY A 22 17.71 6.83 -11.41
N LEU A 23 17.60 7.20 -12.67
CA LEU A 23 17.89 8.52 -13.19
C LEU A 23 16.70 9.46 -13.02
N SER A 24 16.94 10.72 -12.68
CA SER A 24 15.90 11.74 -12.76
C SER A 24 15.58 12.05 -14.22
N SER A 25 14.35 12.48 -14.52
CA SER A 25 13.97 12.91 -15.87
C SER A 25 14.82 14.07 -16.37
N LYS A 26 15.26 14.97 -15.47
CA LYS A 26 16.19 16.06 -15.78
C LYS A 26 17.55 15.56 -16.22
N ASP A 27 18.12 14.58 -15.49
CA ASP A 27 19.42 14.01 -15.84
C ASP A 27 19.37 13.25 -17.16
N LEU A 28 18.27 12.52 -17.40
CA LEU A 28 18.06 11.83 -18.67
C LEU A 28 17.98 12.84 -19.84
N LEU A 29 17.28 13.95 -19.65
CA LEU A 29 17.22 15.01 -20.65
C LEU A 29 18.62 15.62 -20.89
N ALA A 30 19.38 15.92 -19.84
CA ALA A 30 20.75 16.45 -19.94
C ALA A 30 21.66 15.51 -20.74
N ILE A 31 21.64 14.21 -20.44
CA ILE A 31 22.41 13.18 -21.15
C ILE A 31 21.98 13.12 -22.61
N THR A 32 20.69 13.21 -22.89
CA THR A 32 20.13 13.14 -24.24
C THR A 32 20.62 14.32 -25.07
N LEU A 33 20.56 15.52 -24.53
CA LEU A 33 21.00 16.75 -25.19
C LEU A 33 22.52 16.80 -25.39
N ASP A 34 23.31 16.28 -24.44
CA ASP A 34 24.77 16.17 -24.57
C ASP A 34 25.17 15.20 -25.72
N VAL A 35 24.38 14.14 -25.94
CA VAL A 35 24.60 13.20 -27.03
C VAL A 35 24.09 13.73 -28.37
N CYS A 36 22.95 14.39 -28.37
CA CYS A 36 22.27 14.93 -29.56
C CYS A 36 21.52 16.22 -29.18
N PRO A 37 22.13 17.39 -29.43
CA PRO A 37 21.50 18.70 -29.12
C PRO A 37 20.17 18.92 -29.84
N ASP A 38 19.97 18.28 -31.00
CA ASP A 38 18.77 18.35 -31.80
C ASP A 38 17.71 17.29 -31.45
N ALA A 39 17.92 16.51 -30.39
CA ALA A 39 16.95 15.50 -29.98
C ALA A 39 15.63 16.16 -29.56
N VAL A 40 14.52 15.51 -29.88
CA VAL A 40 13.20 15.84 -29.35
C VAL A 40 12.97 14.92 -28.14
N PHE A 41 12.77 15.54 -26.97
CA PHE A 41 12.48 14.82 -25.72
C PHE A 41 11.03 15.09 -25.32
N ILE A 42 10.25 14.04 -25.18
CA ILE A 42 8.81 14.13 -24.92
C ILE A 42 8.47 13.32 -23.68
N PRO A 43 7.99 13.95 -22.60
CA PRO A 43 7.42 13.23 -21.48
C PRO A 43 6.19 12.39 -21.90
N ALA A 44 6.24 11.08 -21.65
CA ALA A 44 5.20 10.16 -22.01
C ALA A 44 4.02 10.19 -21.01
N HIS A 45 2.78 9.94 -21.50
CA HIS A 45 1.55 9.74 -20.74
C HIS A 45 1.47 10.56 -19.43
N ILE A 46 1.48 11.88 -19.57
CA ILE A 46 1.75 12.85 -18.49
C ILE A 46 0.82 12.79 -17.25
N TRP A 47 -0.33 12.10 -17.33
CA TRP A 47 -1.34 12.07 -16.27
C TRP A 47 -1.52 10.70 -15.58
N THR A 48 -0.81 9.66 -16.00
CA THR A 48 -0.96 8.38 -15.29
C THR A 48 -0.63 8.55 -13.80
N PRO A 49 -1.37 7.92 -12.88
CA PRO A 49 -1.18 8.16 -11.44
C PRO A 49 0.24 7.92 -10.94
N HIS A 50 0.97 7.01 -11.58
CA HIS A 50 2.37 6.66 -11.28
C HIS A 50 3.27 6.87 -12.50
N PHE A 51 4.53 7.20 -12.26
CA PHE A 51 5.58 7.31 -13.28
C PHE A 51 5.23 8.26 -14.43
N SER A 52 4.61 9.38 -14.12
CA SER A 52 4.27 10.41 -15.11
C SER A 52 4.55 11.81 -14.58
N LEU A 53 4.60 12.78 -15.49
CA LEU A 53 4.99 14.16 -15.17
C LEU A 53 4.06 14.82 -14.13
N PHE A 54 2.74 14.66 -14.27
CA PHE A 54 1.73 15.24 -13.39
C PHE A 54 0.94 14.21 -12.57
N GLY A 55 1.41 12.99 -12.47
CA GLY A 55 0.69 11.90 -11.78
C GLY A 55 0.34 12.21 -10.33
N ALA A 56 -0.83 11.79 -9.89
CA ALA A 56 -1.35 12.08 -8.55
C ALA A 56 -0.45 11.56 -7.40
N PHE A 57 0.35 10.52 -7.64
CA PHE A 57 1.17 9.88 -6.62
C PHE A 57 2.67 10.15 -6.75
N SER A 58 3.16 10.45 -7.95
CA SER A 58 4.59 10.60 -8.21
C SER A 58 4.93 11.81 -9.09
N GLY A 59 3.93 12.60 -9.50
CA GLY A 59 4.12 13.73 -10.39
C GLY A 59 4.52 15.02 -9.68
N PHE A 60 4.84 16.01 -10.51
CA PHE A 60 5.16 17.39 -10.14
C PHE A 60 3.93 18.28 -10.37
N ASP A 61 3.95 19.49 -9.84
CA ASP A 61 2.88 20.47 -10.10
C ASP A 61 3.19 21.31 -11.33
N THR A 62 4.48 21.45 -11.71
CA THR A 62 4.92 22.18 -12.89
C THR A 62 6.03 21.43 -13.64
N ILE A 63 6.25 21.82 -14.89
CA ILE A 63 7.33 21.26 -15.73
C ILE A 63 8.69 21.70 -15.18
N GLU A 64 8.77 22.91 -14.67
CA GLU A 64 9.97 23.49 -14.07
C GLU A 64 10.41 22.75 -12.80
N GLU A 65 9.49 22.24 -12.00
CA GLU A 65 9.83 21.38 -10.85
C GLU A 65 10.51 20.09 -11.27
N CYS A 66 10.14 19.54 -12.43
CA CYS A 66 10.73 18.30 -12.94
C CYS A 66 12.07 18.52 -13.64
N PHE A 67 12.13 19.50 -14.55
CA PHE A 67 13.25 19.71 -15.47
C PHE A 67 14.15 20.90 -15.13
N GLY A 68 13.73 21.81 -14.25
CA GLY A 68 14.47 23.00 -13.83
C GLY A 68 14.86 23.89 -15.01
N ASP A 69 16.15 24.22 -15.12
CA ASP A 69 16.74 25.03 -16.19
C ASP A 69 16.69 24.36 -17.58
N LEU A 70 16.41 23.05 -17.65
CA LEU A 70 16.24 22.33 -18.92
C LEU A 70 14.79 22.34 -19.45
N SER A 71 13.82 22.89 -18.70
CA SER A 71 12.42 22.98 -19.13
C SER A 71 12.22 23.60 -20.53
N PRO A 72 13.01 24.61 -20.98
CA PRO A 72 12.89 25.17 -22.33
C PRO A 72 13.16 24.17 -23.48
N HIS A 73 13.76 23.01 -23.18
CA HIS A 73 13.98 21.95 -24.19
C HIS A 73 12.79 21.02 -24.36
N ILE A 74 11.80 21.08 -23.47
CA ILE A 74 10.53 20.37 -23.63
C ILE A 74 9.60 21.22 -24.51
N ARG A 75 9.15 20.65 -25.61
CA ARG A 75 8.29 21.35 -26.60
C ARG A 75 6.97 20.62 -26.85
N ALA A 76 6.96 19.32 -26.61
CA ALA A 76 5.78 18.48 -26.76
C ALA A 76 5.56 17.61 -25.53
N LEU A 77 4.31 17.28 -25.27
CA LEU A 77 3.87 16.41 -24.17
C LEU A 77 2.88 15.39 -24.72
N GLU A 78 2.90 14.18 -24.16
CA GLU A 78 2.00 13.12 -24.59
C GLU A 78 0.77 13.03 -23.68
N THR A 79 -0.44 13.11 -24.27
CA THR A 79 -1.71 12.92 -23.57
C THR A 79 -1.81 11.53 -22.98
N GLY A 80 -1.46 10.51 -23.77
CA GLY A 80 -1.61 9.09 -23.44
C GLY A 80 -3.09 8.71 -23.21
N LEU A 81 -3.35 7.44 -22.98
CA LEU A 81 -4.69 6.87 -22.82
C LEU A 81 -5.51 7.43 -21.63
N SER A 82 -4.94 8.31 -20.82
CA SER A 82 -5.54 8.81 -19.58
C SER A 82 -6.11 10.22 -19.67
N SER A 83 -5.80 10.95 -20.73
CA SER A 83 -6.29 12.32 -20.96
C SER A 83 -6.41 12.62 -22.46
N ASP A 84 -7.17 13.63 -22.78
CA ASP A 84 -7.31 14.16 -24.14
C ASP A 84 -6.94 15.66 -24.20
N PRO A 85 -6.85 16.27 -25.39
CA PRO A 85 -6.56 17.68 -25.52
C PRO A 85 -7.57 18.59 -24.80
N LEU A 86 -8.84 18.20 -24.73
CA LEU A 86 -9.87 19.02 -24.05
C LEU A 86 -9.60 19.09 -22.53
N MET A 87 -9.28 17.98 -21.93
CA MET A 87 -8.87 17.93 -20.52
C MET A 87 -7.62 18.78 -20.28
N ASN A 88 -6.60 18.65 -21.12
CA ASN A 88 -5.33 19.37 -20.98
C ASN A 88 -5.45 20.89 -21.16
N ARG A 89 -6.35 21.38 -21.99
CA ARG A 89 -6.61 22.82 -22.21
C ARG A 89 -7.13 23.54 -20.96
N ARG A 90 -7.62 22.81 -19.97
CA ARG A 90 -8.02 23.35 -18.67
C ARG A 90 -6.83 23.84 -17.85
N VAL A 91 -5.62 23.36 -18.15
CA VAL A 91 -4.38 23.63 -17.42
C VAL A 91 -3.53 24.63 -18.21
N ALA A 92 -3.60 25.93 -17.83
CA ALA A 92 -3.03 27.04 -18.60
C ALA A 92 -1.53 26.92 -18.90
N MET A 93 -0.75 26.32 -18.00
CA MET A 93 0.70 26.15 -18.22
C MET A 93 1.04 25.23 -19.40
N LEU A 94 0.06 24.46 -19.91
CA LEU A 94 0.26 23.54 -21.03
C LEU A 94 0.06 24.19 -22.42
N ASP A 95 -0.42 25.42 -22.48
CA ASP A 95 -0.70 26.12 -23.77
C ASP A 95 0.54 26.28 -24.66
N GLY A 96 1.72 26.30 -24.07
CA GLY A 96 2.99 26.45 -24.81
C GLY A 96 3.53 25.16 -25.42
N TYR A 97 2.85 24.03 -25.23
CA TYR A 97 3.34 22.70 -25.64
C TYR A 97 2.45 22.08 -26.69
N THR A 98 3.07 21.39 -27.65
CA THR A 98 2.34 20.57 -28.61
C THR A 98 1.89 19.28 -27.90
N MET A 99 0.58 19.04 -27.86
CA MET A 99 0.03 17.83 -27.30
C MET A 99 0.00 16.76 -28.36
N ILE A 100 0.71 15.64 -28.12
CA ILE A 100 0.76 14.48 -29.00
C ILE A 100 0.03 13.28 -28.39
N SER A 101 -0.36 12.35 -29.21
CA SER A 101 -1.07 11.14 -28.83
C SER A 101 -0.44 9.93 -29.48
N ASN A 102 0.00 8.94 -28.71
CA ASN A 102 0.59 7.71 -29.20
C ASN A 102 -0.02 6.52 -28.50
N SER A 103 -0.17 5.43 -29.22
CA SER A 103 -0.95 4.26 -28.81
C SER A 103 -0.40 3.49 -27.60
N ASP A 104 0.82 3.72 -27.17
CA ASP A 104 1.52 2.95 -26.10
C ASP A 104 1.27 1.43 -26.27
N ALA A 105 1.41 0.95 -27.51
CA ALA A 105 0.98 -0.37 -27.93
C ALA A 105 1.97 -1.45 -27.46
N HIS A 106 1.51 -2.33 -26.55
CA HIS A 106 2.24 -3.52 -26.10
C HIS A 106 1.90 -4.78 -26.92
N SER A 107 1.03 -4.65 -27.93
CA SER A 107 0.69 -5.71 -28.88
C SER A 107 0.32 -5.11 -30.24
N PRO A 108 0.50 -5.86 -31.36
CA PRO A 108 0.19 -5.38 -32.71
C PRO A 108 -1.26 -4.92 -32.88
N SER A 109 -2.19 -5.54 -32.19
CA SER A 109 -3.63 -5.19 -32.25
C SER A 109 -3.99 -3.84 -31.62
N LYS A 110 -3.06 -3.20 -30.92
CA LYS A 110 -3.26 -1.89 -30.26
C LYS A 110 -2.55 -0.74 -31.00
N LEU A 111 -1.83 -1.04 -32.08
CA LEU A 111 -1.22 -0.02 -32.92
C LEU A 111 -2.29 0.88 -33.56
N GLY A 112 -2.05 2.18 -33.56
CA GLY A 112 -2.91 3.17 -34.22
C GLY A 112 -4.21 3.50 -33.49
N ARG A 113 -4.42 2.99 -32.23
CA ARG A 113 -5.57 3.42 -31.42
C ARG A 113 -5.48 4.88 -30.96
N GLU A 114 -4.27 5.40 -30.92
CA GLU A 114 -3.93 6.80 -30.83
C GLU A 114 -2.86 7.12 -31.83
N CYS A 115 -2.91 8.29 -32.46
CA CYS A 115 -1.89 8.74 -33.40
C CYS A 115 -1.96 10.25 -33.66
N ASN A 116 -0.92 10.76 -34.30
CA ASN A 116 -0.80 12.16 -34.68
C ASN A 116 -1.10 12.34 -36.16
N LEU A 117 -1.80 13.40 -36.49
CA LEU A 117 -2.06 13.82 -37.87
C LEU A 117 -1.06 14.93 -38.23
N LEU A 118 -0.27 14.69 -39.28
CA LEU A 118 0.77 15.59 -39.74
C LEU A 118 0.52 15.98 -41.17
N ASP A 119 0.60 17.25 -41.48
CA ASP A 119 0.59 17.80 -42.85
C ASP A 119 1.96 18.46 -43.12
N THR A 120 2.95 17.60 -43.25
CA THR A 120 4.36 18.01 -43.42
C THR A 120 5.15 16.95 -44.17
N GLU A 121 6.35 17.29 -44.63
CA GLU A 121 7.26 16.34 -45.26
C GLU A 121 7.68 15.20 -44.31
N ILE A 122 7.85 14.01 -44.84
CA ILE A 122 8.34 12.85 -44.07
C ILE A 122 9.87 12.99 -43.89
N SER A 123 10.25 13.89 -42.97
CA SER A 123 11.65 14.11 -42.61
C SER A 123 11.76 14.48 -41.12
N TYR A 124 12.89 14.12 -40.49
CA TYR A 124 13.11 14.48 -39.08
C TYR A 124 13.03 16.00 -38.81
N PRO A 125 13.67 16.86 -39.64
CA PRO A 125 13.57 18.32 -39.44
C PRO A 125 12.15 18.86 -39.54
N ALA A 126 11.32 18.31 -40.43
CA ALA A 126 9.93 18.73 -40.61
C ALA A 126 9.08 18.24 -39.42
N LEU A 127 9.26 17.00 -38.99
CA LEU A 127 8.62 16.48 -37.77
C LEU A 127 9.00 17.28 -36.53
N LYS A 128 10.31 17.55 -36.34
CA LYS A 128 10.79 18.36 -35.23
C LYS A 128 10.14 19.77 -35.25
N ARG A 129 10.06 20.42 -36.39
CA ARG A 129 9.40 21.72 -36.52
C ARG A 129 7.93 21.64 -36.14
N ALA A 130 7.22 20.62 -36.60
CA ALA A 130 5.81 20.42 -36.25
C ALA A 130 5.60 20.25 -34.74
N LEU A 131 6.51 19.54 -34.06
CA LEU A 131 6.45 19.35 -32.61
C LEU A 131 6.89 20.60 -31.83
N ASP A 132 7.91 21.31 -32.30
CA ASP A 132 8.45 22.50 -31.63
C ASP A 132 7.55 23.75 -31.77
N THR A 133 6.85 23.89 -32.91
CA THR A 133 6.13 25.10 -33.28
C THR A 133 4.64 24.91 -33.55
N GLY A 134 4.19 23.67 -33.73
CA GLY A 134 2.85 23.31 -34.17
C GLY A 134 2.62 23.49 -35.68
N GLU A 135 3.60 24.00 -36.46
CA GLU A 135 3.46 24.18 -37.92
C GLU A 135 3.50 22.85 -38.63
N GLY A 136 2.40 22.47 -39.30
CA GLY A 136 2.24 21.18 -39.92
C GLY A 136 1.73 20.07 -38.97
N PHE A 137 1.40 20.41 -37.74
CA PHE A 137 0.71 19.53 -36.81
C PHE A 137 -0.81 19.71 -37.00
N ALA A 138 -1.46 18.74 -37.64
CA ALA A 138 -2.85 18.86 -38.07
C ALA A 138 -3.87 18.38 -37.04
N GLY A 139 -3.46 17.57 -36.06
CA GLY A 139 -4.35 17.09 -35.01
C GLY A 139 -3.91 15.77 -34.38
N THR A 140 -4.76 15.22 -33.53
CA THR A 140 -4.58 13.92 -32.90
C THR A 140 -5.82 13.05 -33.06
N ILE A 141 -5.59 11.73 -33.02
CA ILE A 141 -6.61 10.73 -32.79
C ILE A 141 -6.39 10.22 -31.37
N GLU A 142 -7.42 10.34 -30.55
CA GLU A 142 -7.38 10.07 -29.13
C GLU A 142 -8.24 8.87 -28.79
N PHE A 143 -7.84 8.15 -27.77
CA PHE A 143 -8.66 7.18 -27.07
C PHE A 143 -9.64 7.92 -26.13
N PHE A 144 -10.71 7.27 -25.72
CA PHE A 144 -11.63 7.86 -24.77
C PHE A 144 -11.01 7.79 -23.36
N PRO A 145 -10.63 8.90 -22.70
CA PRO A 145 -10.02 8.86 -21.36
C PRO A 145 -10.88 8.17 -20.31
N GLU A 146 -12.19 8.15 -20.51
CA GLU A 146 -13.14 7.49 -19.62
C GLU A 146 -12.96 5.97 -19.57
N GLU A 147 -12.37 5.34 -20.57
CA GLU A 147 -12.02 3.92 -20.52
C GLU A 147 -10.84 3.63 -19.59
N GLY A 148 -10.05 4.64 -19.28
CA GLY A 148 -8.90 4.54 -18.38
C GLY A 148 -9.31 4.08 -16.98
N LYS A 149 -8.64 3.05 -16.47
CA LYS A 149 -8.93 2.43 -15.16
C LYS A 149 -8.77 3.34 -13.94
N TYR A 150 -8.30 4.56 -14.12
CA TYR A 150 -8.12 5.58 -13.07
C TYR A 150 -8.70 6.93 -13.49
N HIS A 151 -9.67 6.97 -14.40
CA HIS A 151 -10.21 8.22 -14.88
C HIS A 151 -10.91 9.02 -13.76
N LEU A 152 -11.84 8.40 -13.05
CA LEU A 152 -12.54 8.99 -11.90
C LEU A 152 -11.93 8.52 -10.57
N ASP A 153 -12.26 9.26 -9.53
CA ASP A 153 -12.01 8.83 -8.15
C ASP A 153 -12.92 7.66 -7.80
N GLY A 154 -12.48 6.84 -6.85
CA GLY A 154 -13.36 5.79 -6.40
C GLY A 154 -12.79 4.86 -5.36
N HIS A 155 -13.62 3.90 -4.98
CA HIS A 155 -13.25 2.80 -4.11
C HIS A 155 -13.87 1.51 -4.64
N ARG A 156 -13.07 0.74 -5.38
CA ARG A 156 -13.50 -0.48 -6.10
C ARG A 156 -14.20 -1.48 -5.20
N ASN A 157 -13.65 -1.74 -4.00
CA ASN A 157 -14.22 -2.72 -3.07
C ASN A 157 -15.62 -2.36 -2.57
N CYS A 158 -16.03 -1.10 -2.72
CA CYS A 158 -17.35 -0.61 -2.37
C CYS A 158 -18.17 -0.26 -3.62
N ASN A 159 -17.68 -0.58 -4.82
CA ASN A 159 -18.25 -0.19 -6.10
C ASN A 159 -18.66 1.30 -6.13
N LEU A 160 -17.81 2.15 -5.54
CA LEU A 160 -18.06 3.58 -5.40
C LEU A 160 -17.25 4.34 -6.44
N ARG A 161 -17.94 5.03 -7.32
CA ARG A 161 -17.38 5.92 -8.33
C ARG A 161 -17.76 7.36 -7.97
N LEU A 162 -16.80 8.28 -7.98
CA LEU A 162 -16.98 9.65 -7.53
C LEU A 162 -16.35 10.63 -8.50
N THR A 163 -17.04 11.77 -8.68
CA THR A 163 -16.40 12.94 -9.28
C THR A 163 -15.40 13.58 -8.31
N PRO A 164 -14.46 14.39 -8.81
CA PRO A 164 -13.55 15.15 -7.95
C PRO A 164 -14.24 15.95 -6.87
N GLN A 165 -15.37 16.59 -7.21
CA GLN A 165 -16.16 17.37 -6.24
C GLN A 165 -16.75 16.50 -5.15
N GLN A 166 -17.38 15.38 -5.50
CA GLN A 166 -17.91 14.44 -4.52
C GLN A 166 -16.82 13.88 -3.59
N THR A 167 -15.62 13.65 -4.12
CA THR A 167 -14.47 13.22 -3.29
C THR A 167 -14.07 14.31 -2.30
N ARG A 168 -14.07 15.58 -2.70
CA ARG A 168 -13.80 16.71 -1.80
C ARG A 168 -14.86 16.82 -0.71
N ASP A 169 -16.14 16.73 -1.07
CA ASP A 169 -17.27 16.80 -0.13
C ASP A 169 -17.23 15.67 0.91
N LEU A 170 -16.74 14.51 0.53
CA LEU A 170 -16.54 13.35 1.40
C LEU A 170 -15.19 13.36 2.16
N GLY A 171 -14.41 14.42 2.04
CA GLY A 171 -13.10 14.52 2.70
C GLY A 171 -12.10 13.45 2.27
N GLY A 172 -12.22 12.94 1.04
CA GLY A 172 -11.33 11.92 0.47
C GLY A 172 -11.50 10.52 1.08
N ARG A 173 -12.62 10.26 1.76
CA ARG A 173 -12.91 8.96 2.39
C ARG A 173 -14.18 8.33 1.84
N CYS A 174 -14.14 7.04 1.62
CA CYS A 174 -15.28 6.26 1.19
C CYS A 174 -16.40 6.29 2.24
N PRO A 175 -17.62 6.75 1.92
CA PRO A 175 -18.72 6.83 2.88
C PRO A 175 -19.23 5.46 3.34
N ILE A 176 -18.90 4.39 2.58
CA ILE A 176 -19.34 3.03 2.87
C ILE A 176 -18.43 2.35 3.89
N CYS A 177 -17.08 2.45 3.71
CA CYS A 177 -16.14 1.72 4.55
C CYS A 177 -15.10 2.60 5.28
N GLY A 178 -15.13 3.92 5.10
CA GLY A 178 -14.23 4.88 5.73
C GLY A 178 -12.79 4.89 5.19
N LYS A 179 -12.42 3.99 4.26
CA LYS A 179 -11.09 3.95 3.66
C LYS A 179 -10.84 5.16 2.75
N LYS A 180 -9.57 5.48 2.48
CA LYS A 180 -9.22 6.52 1.51
C LYS A 180 -9.74 6.16 0.13
N ILE A 181 -10.25 7.15 -0.58
CA ILE A 181 -10.64 7.05 -1.97
C ILE A 181 -9.38 7.11 -2.82
N THR A 182 -9.29 6.27 -3.83
CA THR A 182 -8.24 6.36 -4.85
C THR A 182 -8.51 7.56 -5.74
N ILE A 183 -7.54 8.46 -5.82
CA ILE A 183 -7.63 9.68 -6.61
C ILE A 183 -7.38 9.36 -8.09
N GLY A 184 -8.33 9.75 -8.92
CA GLY A 184 -8.26 9.57 -10.36
C GLY A 184 -7.54 10.70 -11.10
N VAL A 185 -7.33 10.48 -12.41
CA VAL A 185 -6.68 11.45 -13.29
C VAL A 185 -7.45 12.76 -13.36
N LEU A 186 -8.78 12.71 -13.48
CA LEU A 186 -9.60 13.90 -13.56
C LEU A 186 -9.48 14.78 -12.31
N ASN A 187 -9.41 14.20 -11.13
CA ASN A 187 -9.22 14.92 -9.87
C ASN A 187 -7.85 15.61 -9.83
N ARG A 188 -6.79 14.91 -10.25
CA ARG A 188 -5.46 15.49 -10.30
C ARG A 188 -5.37 16.62 -11.30
N LEU A 189 -5.98 16.46 -12.46
CA LEU A 189 -6.08 17.51 -13.47
C LEU A 189 -6.82 18.73 -12.93
N GLU A 190 -7.97 18.55 -12.26
CA GLU A 190 -8.72 19.64 -11.65
C GLU A 190 -7.93 20.41 -10.57
N GLN A 191 -7.00 19.76 -9.88
CA GLN A 191 -6.12 20.45 -8.91
C GLN A 191 -5.18 21.47 -9.59
N LEU A 192 -4.81 21.21 -10.85
CA LEU A 192 -3.93 22.07 -11.63
C LEU A 192 -4.68 22.94 -12.64
N ALA A 193 -5.95 22.62 -12.90
CA ALA A 193 -6.79 23.38 -13.84
C ALA A 193 -7.16 24.75 -13.27
N VAL A 194 -7.06 25.76 -14.12
CA VAL A 194 -7.48 27.14 -13.83
C VAL A 194 -8.60 27.62 -14.75
N ARG A 195 -9.09 26.75 -15.64
CA ARG A 195 -10.12 27.01 -16.65
C ARG A 195 -11.23 25.98 -16.59
N GLY A 196 -12.43 26.38 -17.04
CA GLY A 196 -13.58 25.48 -17.14
C GLY A 196 -13.45 24.42 -18.24
N GLU A 197 -14.38 23.48 -18.26
CA GLU A 197 -14.39 22.36 -19.20
C GLU A 197 -14.62 22.79 -20.65
N ASP A 198 -15.35 23.87 -20.85
CA ASP A 198 -15.70 24.39 -22.19
C ASP A 198 -14.64 25.33 -22.78
N TYR A 199 -13.48 25.46 -22.15
CA TYR A 199 -12.47 26.38 -22.64
C TYR A 199 -11.81 25.85 -23.93
N LEU A 200 -11.87 26.66 -24.99
CA LEU A 200 -11.20 26.42 -26.26
C LEU A 200 -10.24 27.60 -26.55
N PRO A 201 -8.93 27.34 -26.66
CA PRO A 201 -7.97 28.38 -27.06
C PRO A 201 -8.18 28.78 -28.54
N GLU A 202 -7.83 30.04 -28.91
CA GLU A 202 -7.98 30.55 -30.26
C GLU A 202 -7.27 29.71 -31.34
N ARG A 203 -6.21 29.00 -30.97
CA ARG A 203 -5.43 28.11 -31.84
C ARG A 203 -5.51 26.65 -31.39
N ALA A 204 -6.72 26.19 -31.08
CA ALA A 204 -6.93 24.81 -30.71
C ALA A 204 -6.64 23.88 -31.88
N VAL A 205 -5.71 22.97 -31.70
CA VAL A 205 -5.48 21.87 -32.66
C VAL A 205 -6.67 20.92 -32.56
N PRO A 206 -7.28 20.50 -33.71
CA PRO A 206 -8.39 19.56 -33.70
C PRO A 206 -7.97 18.18 -33.22
N PHE A 207 -8.91 17.46 -32.64
CA PHE A 207 -8.72 16.06 -32.27
C PHE A 207 -10.04 15.30 -32.48
N GLU A 208 -9.94 13.99 -32.62
CA GLU A 208 -11.10 13.10 -32.77
C GLU A 208 -10.92 11.85 -31.89
N HIS A 209 -12.01 11.44 -31.24
CA HIS A 209 -11.99 10.19 -30.47
C HIS A 209 -12.37 9.01 -31.37
N LEU A 210 -11.60 7.92 -31.33
CA LEU A 210 -11.90 6.69 -32.04
C LEU A 210 -11.85 5.49 -31.09
N LEU A 211 -12.65 4.47 -31.48
CA LEU A 211 -12.56 3.12 -30.93
C LEU A 211 -11.95 2.21 -31.96
N PRO A 212 -11.14 1.19 -31.59
CA PRO A 212 -10.73 0.14 -32.52
C PRO A 212 -11.93 -0.51 -33.21
N LEU A 213 -11.81 -0.77 -34.51
CA LEU A 213 -12.92 -1.33 -35.31
C LEU A 213 -13.50 -2.63 -34.73
N PRO A 214 -12.72 -3.56 -34.15
CA PRO A 214 -13.28 -4.73 -33.45
C PRO A 214 -14.21 -4.35 -32.28
N GLU A 215 -13.91 -3.26 -31.57
CA GLU A 215 -14.73 -2.75 -30.46
C GLU A 215 -16.01 -2.09 -30.98
N VAL A 216 -15.93 -1.35 -32.09
CA VAL A 216 -17.12 -0.81 -32.77
C VAL A 216 -18.04 -1.94 -33.27
N ILE A 217 -17.49 -3.00 -33.87
CA ILE A 217 -18.26 -4.17 -34.29
C ILE A 217 -18.92 -4.85 -33.10
N SER A 218 -18.18 -5.04 -32.04
CA SER A 218 -18.63 -5.63 -30.76
C SER A 218 -19.80 -4.84 -30.17
N ALA A 219 -19.62 -3.53 -29.99
CA ALA A 219 -20.64 -2.63 -29.47
C ALA A 219 -21.89 -2.55 -30.35
N SER A 220 -21.71 -2.63 -31.68
CA SER A 220 -22.82 -2.57 -32.63
C SER A 220 -23.65 -3.86 -32.68
N LEU A 221 -23.04 -5.01 -32.47
CA LEU A 221 -23.68 -6.31 -32.61
C LEU A 221 -24.02 -6.98 -31.28
N GLY A 222 -23.57 -6.41 -30.14
CA GLY A 222 -23.75 -7.00 -28.82
C GLY A 222 -23.01 -8.33 -28.63
N ILE A 223 -21.81 -8.47 -29.25
CA ILE A 223 -20.98 -9.68 -29.20
C ILE A 223 -19.60 -9.35 -28.63
N SER A 224 -18.81 -10.36 -28.23
CA SER A 224 -17.47 -10.13 -27.71
C SER A 224 -16.51 -9.59 -28.74
N ALA A 225 -15.72 -8.55 -28.41
CA ALA A 225 -14.71 -7.94 -29.28
C ALA A 225 -13.61 -8.93 -29.72
N GLY A 226 -13.21 -9.87 -28.86
CA GLY A 226 -12.24 -10.93 -29.18
C GLY A 226 -12.86 -12.23 -29.73
N GLY A 227 -14.12 -12.26 -30.11
CA GLY A 227 -14.80 -13.46 -30.58
C GLY A 227 -14.65 -13.71 -32.09
N ASP A 228 -14.73 -14.97 -32.52
CA ASP A 228 -14.62 -15.39 -33.94
C ASP A 228 -15.61 -14.70 -34.86
N LYS A 229 -16.78 -14.28 -34.34
CA LYS A 229 -17.78 -13.54 -35.15
C LYS A 229 -17.27 -12.14 -35.46
N THR A 230 -16.71 -11.45 -34.45
CA THR A 230 -16.12 -10.12 -34.61
C THR A 230 -14.93 -10.17 -35.58
N ASP A 231 -14.02 -11.14 -35.43
CA ASP A 231 -12.87 -11.31 -36.33
C ASP A 231 -13.29 -11.54 -37.76
N ARG A 232 -14.30 -12.37 -38.04
CA ARG A 232 -14.83 -12.59 -39.39
C ARG A 232 -15.39 -11.31 -40.02
N VAL A 233 -16.16 -10.51 -39.26
CA VAL A 233 -16.71 -9.26 -39.78
C VAL A 233 -15.61 -8.24 -40.00
N TYR A 234 -14.66 -8.15 -39.05
CA TYR A 234 -13.50 -7.29 -39.15
C TYR A 234 -12.68 -7.57 -40.41
N ARG A 235 -12.29 -8.82 -40.63
CA ARG A 235 -11.53 -9.21 -41.85
C ARG A 235 -12.30 -8.94 -43.12
N LYS A 236 -13.61 -9.12 -43.11
CA LYS A 236 -14.45 -8.81 -44.27
C LYS A 236 -14.42 -7.32 -44.57
N LEU A 237 -14.61 -6.47 -43.59
CA LEU A 237 -14.57 -5.01 -43.73
C LEU A 237 -13.21 -4.54 -44.25
N LEU A 238 -12.11 -5.06 -43.69
CA LEU A 238 -10.76 -4.72 -44.23
C LEU A 238 -10.54 -5.15 -45.65
N LYS A 239 -11.04 -6.33 -46.06
CA LYS A 239 -10.92 -6.83 -47.42
C LYS A 239 -11.74 -5.98 -48.39
N ASP A 240 -12.91 -5.57 -48.00
CA ASP A 240 -13.86 -4.89 -48.92
C ASP A 240 -13.59 -3.36 -48.98
N LEU A 241 -13.15 -2.77 -47.87
CA LEU A 241 -13.09 -1.31 -47.72
C LEU A 241 -11.68 -0.73 -47.44
N GLY A 242 -10.69 -1.57 -47.14
CA GLY A 242 -9.29 -1.16 -46.95
C GLY A 242 -8.94 -1.00 -45.44
N ALA A 243 -8.07 -0.05 -45.14
CA ALA A 243 -7.48 0.10 -43.82
C ALA A 243 -8.53 0.48 -42.76
N GLU A 244 -8.31 0.03 -41.51
CA GLU A 244 -9.17 0.30 -40.37
C GLU A 244 -9.42 1.80 -40.17
N ALA A 245 -8.36 2.60 -40.21
CA ALA A 245 -8.47 4.05 -40.05
C ALA A 245 -9.35 4.68 -41.14
N ASP A 246 -9.27 4.22 -42.37
CA ASP A 246 -10.15 4.69 -43.47
C ASP A 246 -11.60 4.32 -43.21
N ILE A 247 -11.86 3.09 -42.75
CA ILE A 247 -13.21 2.62 -42.44
C ILE A 247 -13.82 3.47 -41.34
N LEU A 248 -13.07 3.73 -40.30
CA LEU A 248 -13.58 4.49 -39.15
C LEU A 248 -13.76 6.00 -39.46
N ARG A 249 -12.92 6.59 -40.32
CA ARG A 249 -12.87 8.03 -40.54
C ARG A 249 -13.42 8.48 -41.92
N LEU A 250 -13.07 7.78 -43.00
CA LEU A 250 -13.21 8.31 -44.35
C LEU A 250 -14.27 7.61 -45.21
N ARG A 251 -14.45 6.28 -45.04
CA ARG A 251 -15.38 5.53 -45.89
C ARG A 251 -16.82 6.01 -45.69
N THR A 252 -17.62 5.98 -46.76
CA THR A 252 -19.01 6.39 -46.69
C THR A 252 -19.81 5.39 -45.89
N LEU A 253 -20.84 5.87 -45.17
CA LEU A 253 -21.73 5.01 -44.38
C LEU A 253 -22.48 4.00 -45.28
N SER A 254 -22.70 4.32 -46.59
CA SER A 254 -23.29 3.42 -47.55
C SER A 254 -22.38 2.24 -47.86
N ASP A 255 -21.05 2.44 -48.02
CA ASP A 255 -20.09 1.38 -48.26
C ASP A 255 -19.96 0.48 -47.04
N ILE A 256 -19.90 1.07 -45.85
CA ILE A 256 -19.85 0.31 -44.58
C ILE A 256 -21.13 -0.51 -44.40
N LYS A 257 -22.30 0.07 -44.71
CA LYS A 257 -23.58 -0.65 -44.68
C LYS A 257 -23.61 -1.83 -45.66
N ALA A 258 -23.10 -1.65 -46.86
CA ALA A 258 -23.08 -2.70 -47.88
C ALA A 258 -22.17 -3.88 -47.49
N SER A 259 -21.01 -3.63 -46.81
CA SER A 259 -20.09 -4.66 -46.39
C SER A 259 -20.38 -5.24 -45.02
N GLY A 260 -20.65 -4.38 -44.02
CA GLY A 260 -20.78 -4.73 -42.58
C GLY A 260 -22.21 -4.79 -42.06
N GLY A 261 -23.17 -4.27 -42.81
CA GLY A 261 -24.57 -4.17 -42.37
C GLY A 261 -24.93 -2.84 -41.73
N GLU A 262 -26.23 -2.61 -41.58
CA GLU A 262 -26.78 -1.33 -41.12
C GLU A 262 -26.33 -0.93 -39.72
N ARG A 263 -26.27 -1.88 -38.78
CA ARG A 263 -25.89 -1.60 -37.39
C ARG A 263 -24.44 -1.15 -37.24
N ILE A 264 -23.52 -1.75 -37.99
CA ILE A 264 -22.11 -1.33 -37.96
C ILE A 264 -21.97 0.06 -38.61
N ALA A 265 -22.69 0.33 -39.69
CA ALA A 265 -22.69 1.67 -40.29
C ALA A 265 -23.24 2.72 -39.32
N GLU A 266 -24.32 2.41 -38.60
CA GLU A 266 -24.85 3.29 -37.57
C GLU A 266 -23.89 3.45 -36.38
N GLY A 267 -23.22 2.38 -35.96
CA GLY A 267 -22.19 2.43 -34.90
C GLY A 267 -21.03 3.36 -35.28
N VAL A 268 -20.52 3.23 -36.53
CA VAL A 268 -19.46 4.14 -37.05
C VAL A 268 -19.96 5.58 -37.14
N LYS A 269 -21.21 5.77 -37.57
CA LYS A 269 -21.83 7.11 -37.59
C LYS A 269 -21.88 7.74 -36.20
N ARG A 270 -22.41 7.04 -35.21
CA ARG A 270 -22.48 7.52 -33.81
C ARG A 270 -21.09 7.84 -33.25
N LEU A 271 -20.10 7.01 -33.54
CA LEU A 271 -18.74 7.26 -33.15
C LEU A 271 -18.21 8.57 -33.78
N ARG A 272 -18.38 8.76 -35.08
CA ARG A 272 -17.94 9.98 -35.79
C ARG A 272 -18.65 11.25 -35.32
N GLU A 273 -19.91 11.11 -34.90
CA GLU A 273 -20.74 12.23 -34.40
C GLU A 273 -20.55 12.45 -32.89
N GLY A 274 -19.73 11.61 -32.21
CA GLY A 274 -19.51 11.69 -30.77
C GLY A 274 -20.70 11.23 -29.92
N HIS A 275 -21.68 10.57 -30.54
CA HIS A 275 -22.87 10.04 -29.87
C HIS A 275 -22.55 8.69 -29.21
N VAL A 276 -21.82 8.75 -28.09
CA VAL A 276 -21.35 7.56 -27.34
C VAL A 276 -21.85 7.59 -25.90
N ILE A 277 -22.04 6.40 -25.35
CA ILE A 277 -22.44 6.20 -23.94
C ILE A 277 -21.15 5.95 -23.15
N LYS A 278 -20.78 6.91 -22.30
CA LYS A 278 -19.54 6.85 -21.53
C LYS A 278 -19.81 6.29 -20.13
N THR A 279 -19.09 5.25 -19.75
CA THR A 279 -19.04 4.71 -18.40
C THR A 279 -17.59 4.77 -17.93
N ALA A 280 -17.25 5.78 -17.14
CA ALA A 280 -15.87 6.05 -16.78
C ALA A 280 -15.29 5.00 -15.84
N GLY A 281 -14.01 4.65 -16.00
CA GLY A 281 -13.26 3.77 -15.09
C GLY A 281 -12.85 4.46 -13.81
N PHE A 282 -12.56 3.67 -12.77
CA PHE A 282 -12.15 4.16 -11.45
C PHE A 282 -11.42 3.07 -10.66
N ASP A 283 -10.48 3.45 -9.84
CA ASP A 283 -9.78 2.59 -8.85
C ASP A 283 -9.35 1.21 -9.41
N GLY A 284 -8.76 1.19 -10.60
CA GLY A 284 -8.27 -0.03 -11.26
C GLY A 284 -9.33 -0.77 -12.10
N GLU A 285 -10.56 -0.28 -12.17
CA GLU A 285 -11.62 -0.80 -13.02
C GLU A 285 -11.69 -0.01 -14.33
N TYR A 286 -11.65 -0.72 -15.46
CA TYR A 286 -11.76 -0.08 -16.77
C TYR A 286 -13.16 0.47 -17.02
N GLY A 287 -13.20 1.64 -17.65
CA GLY A 287 -14.45 2.17 -18.19
C GLY A 287 -14.89 1.42 -19.44
N LYS A 288 -16.02 1.84 -19.96
CA LYS A 288 -16.61 1.27 -21.20
C LYS A 288 -17.25 2.37 -22.02
N ILE A 289 -17.05 2.29 -23.32
CA ILE A 289 -17.76 3.12 -24.30
C ILE A 289 -18.78 2.27 -25.04
N GLY A 290 -20.05 2.67 -24.94
CA GLY A 290 -21.15 2.04 -25.66
C GLY A 290 -21.58 2.88 -26.84
N LEU A 291 -22.00 2.23 -27.93
CA LEU A 291 -22.58 2.87 -29.12
C LEU A 291 -24.11 2.74 -29.17
N PHE A 292 -24.63 1.79 -28.42
CA PHE A 292 -26.07 1.48 -28.35
C PHE A 292 -26.46 1.17 -26.92
N THR A 293 -27.69 1.52 -26.56
CA THR A 293 -28.26 1.12 -25.26
C THR A 293 -28.57 -0.38 -25.24
N PRO A 294 -28.68 -1.02 -24.07
CA PRO A 294 -29.09 -2.42 -23.96
C PRO A 294 -30.42 -2.72 -24.62
N ASP A 295 -31.37 -1.78 -24.64
CA ASP A 295 -32.69 -1.95 -25.24
C ASP A 295 -32.65 -1.86 -26.78
N GLU A 296 -31.78 -0.99 -27.33
CA GLU A 296 -31.51 -0.96 -28.76
C GLU A 296 -30.86 -2.25 -29.26
N LEU A 297 -30.01 -2.87 -28.46
CA LEU A 297 -29.38 -4.15 -28.77
C LEU A 297 -30.37 -5.34 -28.76
N LYS A 298 -31.41 -5.30 -27.91
CA LYS A 298 -32.40 -6.36 -27.77
C LYS A 298 -33.47 -6.34 -28.87
N ASN A 299 -33.79 -5.16 -29.43
CA ASN A 299 -34.79 -5.04 -30.47
C ASN A 299 -34.26 -5.53 -31.83
N SER A 300 -34.48 -6.82 -32.08
CA SER A 300 -33.99 -7.52 -33.29
C SER A 300 -34.82 -7.30 -34.56
N SER A 301 -35.84 -6.42 -34.57
CA SER A 301 -36.60 -6.07 -35.75
C SER A 301 -36.23 -4.68 -36.26
N GLY A 302 -35.56 -4.63 -37.38
CA GLY A 302 -34.96 -3.45 -38.01
C GLY A 302 -35.90 -2.32 -38.44
N GLN A 303 -36.55 -1.66 -37.51
CA GLN A 303 -37.17 -0.37 -37.73
C GLN A 303 -36.72 0.58 -36.61
N LEU A 304 -35.74 1.41 -36.94
CA LEU A 304 -35.42 2.62 -36.18
C LEU A 304 -36.56 3.61 -36.40
N SER A 305 -37.37 3.89 -35.39
CA SER A 305 -38.22 5.06 -35.38
C SER A 305 -37.37 6.29 -35.18
N PHE A 306 -37.21 7.07 -36.22
CA PHE A 306 -36.76 8.46 -36.13
C PHE A 306 -37.90 9.23 -35.44
N LEU A 307 -37.60 9.77 -34.27
CA LEU A 307 -38.12 10.98 -33.66
C LEU A 307 -38.02 10.86 -32.16
N ASP A 308 -36.92 11.41 -31.66
CA ASP A 308 -36.94 12.18 -30.40
C ASP A 308 -35.58 12.86 -30.30
N GLU A 309 -35.61 14.18 -30.38
CA GLU A 309 -34.51 15.07 -30.09
C GLU A 309 -34.09 14.81 -28.64
N ILE A 310 -32.88 14.28 -28.43
CA ILE A 310 -32.33 14.18 -27.10
C ILE A 310 -31.71 15.54 -26.80
N PRO A 311 -32.16 16.25 -25.76
CA PRO A 311 -31.51 17.48 -25.33
C PRO A 311 -30.10 17.17 -24.84
N LEU A 312 -29.14 17.98 -25.23
CA LEU A 312 -27.85 18.08 -24.57
C LEU A 312 -28.06 18.50 -23.11
N ALA A 313 -28.29 17.53 -22.23
CA ALA A 313 -28.26 17.72 -20.81
C ALA A 313 -27.03 17.05 -20.27
N VAL A 314 -26.11 17.84 -19.77
CA VAL A 314 -25.15 17.43 -18.77
C VAL A 314 -25.97 16.86 -17.60
N THR A 315 -26.13 15.58 -17.57
CA THR A 315 -26.86 14.93 -16.48
C THR A 315 -25.94 14.93 -15.27
N GLU A 316 -26.25 15.81 -14.34
CA GLU A 316 -25.84 15.64 -12.95
C GLU A 316 -26.07 14.17 -12.57
N CYS A 317 -25.01 13.48 -12.16
CA CYS A 317 -25.10 12.12 -11.67
C CYS A 317 -25.83 12.13 -10.33
N GLU A 318 -27.16 12.08 -10.36
CA GLU A 318 -27.89 11.55 -9.23
C GLU A 318 -27.56 10.06 -9.08
N PRO A 319 -27.47 9.50 -7.88
CA PRO A 319 -27.19 8.09 -7.66
C PRO A 319 -28.37 7.26 -8.20
N THR A 320 -28.25 6.82 -9.44
CA THR A 320 -29.28 5.98 -10.08
C THR A 320 -29.20 4.58 -9.50
N VAL A 321 -29.99 4.37 -8.46
CA VAL A 321 -30.36 3.03 -8.01
C VAL A 321 -31.30 2.46 -9.06
N GLN A 322 -30.75 1.75 -10.03
CA GLN A 322 -31.59 0.97 -10.97
C GLN A 322 -31.99 -0.36 -10.35
N LYS A 323 -33.29 -0.53 -10.29
CA LYS A 323 -34.02 -1.74 -9.84
C LYS A 323 -33.90 -2.87 -10.86
N ASN A 324 -32.87 -3.70 -10.75
CA ASN A 324 -32.95 -5.09 -11.18
C ASN A 324 -32.48 -5.98 -10.05
N VAL A 325 -33.29 -6.08 -9.08
CA VAL A 325 -32.83 -6.08 -7.75
C VAL A 325 -33.83 -6.78 -6.84
N ARG A 326 -34.26 -7.94 -7.14
CA ARG A 326 -34.80 -8.77 -6.06
C ARG A 326 -33.92 -9.98 -5.71
N GLN A 327 -33.07 -10.40 -6.61
CA GLN A 327 -32.10 -11.48 -6.28
C GLN A 327 -30.65 -10.99 -6.05
N GLU A 328 -30.23 -9.87 -6.66
CA GLU A 328 -28.93 -9.25 -6.37
C GLU A 328 -28.93 -8.33 -5.13
N GLN A 329 -30.10 -7.80 -4.73
CA GLN A 329 -30.24 -7.00 -3.51
C GLN A 329 -30.14 -7.83 -2.23
N GLU A 330 -30.60 -9.08 -2.23
CA GLU A 330 -30.36 -9.98 -1.09
C GLU A 330 -28.86 -10.32 -0.95
N ILE A 331 -28.10 -10.29 -2.03
CA ILE A 331 -26.64 -10.57 -2.06
C ILE A 331 -25.82 -9.33 -1.69
N LEU A 332 -26.26 -8.12 -2.07
CA LEU A 332 -25.60 -6.85 -1.70
C LEU A 332 -25.95 -6.40 -0.28
N ASP A 333 -27.14 -6.68 0.19
CA ASP A 333 -27.56 -6.35 1.56
C ASP A 333 -26.84 -7.17 2.63
N GLU A 334 -26.30 -8.37 2.33
CA GLU A 334 -25.45 -9.12 3.26
C GLU A 334 -24.02 -8.58 3.33
N ALA A 335 -23.49 -7.99 2.26
CA ALA A 335 -22.14 -7.42 2.24
C ALA A 335 -22.06 -5.98 2.77
N THR A 336 -23.18 -5.25 2.79
CA THR A 336 -23.27 -3.83 3.17
C THR A 336 -23.97 -3.57 4.50
N ARG A 337 -24.43 -4.60 5.19
CA ARG A 337 -24.89 -4.43 6.58
C ARG A 337 -23.74 -3.90 7.41
N PRO A 338 -23.94 -2.82 8.19
CA PRO A 338 -22.98 -2.43 9.22
C PRO A 338 -22.70 -3.71 10.03
N LYS A 339 -21.41 -4.09 10.17
CA LYS A 339 -21.02 -5.34 10.85
C LYS A 339 -21.78 -5.43 12.16
N SER A 340 -22.90 -6.14 12.17
CA SER A 340 -23.67 -6.35 13.38
C SER A 340 -22.80 -7.19 14.31
N ILE A 341 -22.65 -6.74 15.54
CA ILE A 341 -21.95 -7.48 16.57
C ILE A 341 -22.62 -8.86 16.73
N ASN A 342 -21.84 -9.94 16.61
CA ASN A 342 -22.37 -11.28 16.82
C ASN A 342 -22.59 -11.59 18.32
N ALA A 343 -23.24 -12.71 18.65
CA ALA A 343 -23.60 -13.07 20.01
C ALA A 343 -22.38 -13.16 20.95
N GLU A 344 -21.28 -13.76 20.50
CA GLU A 344 -20.03 -13.95 21.27
C GLU A 344 -19.33 -12.61 21.50
N GLN A 345 -19.21 -11.78 20.46
CA GLN A 345 -18.67 -10.42 20.55
C GLN A 345 -19.54 -9.55 21.46
N LEU A 346 -20.86 -9.67 21.39
CA LEU A 346 -21.79 -8.95 22.26
C LEU A 346 -21.63 -9.38 23.71
N SER A 347 -21.54 -10.69 23.98
CA SER A 347 -21.26 -11.23 25.32
C SER A 347 -19.97 -10.63 25.89
N ALA A 348 -18.88 -10.67 25.12
CA ALA A 348 -17.61 -10.08 25.53
C ALA A 348 -17.71 -8.56 25.78
N ALA A 349 -18.40 -7.82 24.88
CA ALA A 349 -18.55 -6.38 24.99
C ALA A 349 -19.47 -5.93 26.14
N THR A 350 -20.41 -6.76 26.58
CA THR A 350 -21.39 -6.43 27.63
C THR A 350 -21.13 -7.12 28.97
N GLY A 351 -20.21 -8.07 29.04
CA GLY A 351 -19.84 -8.83 30.22
C GLY A 351 -19.59 -7.94 31.44
N LYS A 352 -19.99 -8.40 32.62
CA LYS A 352 -19.92 -7.65 33.88
C LYS A 352 -18.87 -8.16 34.84
N ALA A 353 -18.22 -9.29 34.50
CA ALA A 353 -17.14 -9.82 35.34
C ALA A 353 -16.00 -8.82 35.48
N ARG A 354 -15.37 -8.82 36.66
CA ARG A 354 -14.21 -7.97 36.95
C ARG A 354 -13.03 -8.26 35.99
N VAL A 355 -12.83 -9.52 35.64
CA VAL A 355 -11.82 -9.97 34.68
C VAL A 355 -12.53 -10.72 33.57
N ILE A 356 -12.33 -10.29 32.34
CA ILE A 356 -12.85 -10.93 31.15
C ILE A 356 -11.68 -11.28 30.25
N ALA A 357 -11.51 -12.58 29.95
CA ALA A 357 -10.52 -13.10 29.05
C ALA A 357 -11.19 -13.48 27.72
N VAL A 358 -10.81 -12.85 26.63
CA VAL A 358 -11.37 -13.13 25.31
C VAL A 358 -10.33 -13.84 24.44
N ILE A 359 -10.57 -15.10 24.16
CA ILE A 359 -9.75 -15.90 23.27
C ILE A 359 -10.34 -15.76 21.86
N ALA A 360 -9.58 -15.15 20.97
CA ALA A 360 -10.07 -14.69 19.70
C ALA A 360 -9.04 -14.97 18.59
N GLY A 361 -9.31 -15.92 17.72
CA GLY A 361 -8.47 -16.27 16.58
C GLY A 361 -8.31 -15.13 15.56
N PRO A 362 -7.53 -15.35 14.48
CA PRO A 362 -7.34 -14.37 13.42
C PRO A 362 -8.70 -14.06 12.77
N GLY A 363 -8.91 -12.79 12.41
CA GLY A 363 -10.12 -12.38 11.67
C GLY A 363 -11.44 -12.44 12.44
N THR A 364 -11.43 -12.73 13.75
CA THR A 364 -12.67 -12.82 14.57
C THR A 364 -13.14 -11.45 15.09
N GLY A 365 -12.47 -10.36 14.74
CA GLY A 365 -12.86 -9.01 15.14
C GLY A 365 -12.38 -8.61 16.54
N LYS A 366 -11.18 -9.02 16.97
CA LYS A 366 -10.56 -8.62 18.26
C LYS A 366 -10.69 -7.13 18.55
N THR A 367 -10.09 -6.29 17.71
CA THR A 367 -10.09 -4.84 17.88
C THR A 367 -11.49 -4.24 17.80
N PHE A 368 -12.36 -4.80 16.95
CA PHE A 368 -13.78 -4.39 16.88
C PHE A 368 -14.49 -4.65 18.20
N THR A 369 -14.34 -5.84 18.79
CA THR A 369 -14.95 -6.21 20.07
C THR A 369 -14.45 -5.34 21.21
N LEU A 370 -13.15 -5.00 21.22
CA LEU A 370 -12.54 -4.13 22.22
C LEU A 370 -13.09 -2.69 22.12
N VAL A 371 -13.17 -2.13 20.91
CA VAL A 371 -13.75 -0.81 20.66
C VAL A 371 -15.22 -0.75 21.03
N GLU A 372 -16.00 -1.81 20.69
CA GLU A 372 -17.41 -1.94 21.09
C GLU A 372 -17.56 -1.93 22.61
N ARG A 373 -16.72 -2.66 23.34
CA ARG A 373 -16.76 -2.68 24.81
C ARG A 373 -16.50 -1.29 25.37
N ILE A 374 -15.47 -0.61 24.92
CA ILE A 374 -15.14 0.75 25.39
C ILE A 374 -16.31 1.70 25.11
N ALA A 375 -16.88 1.68 23.92
CA ALA A 375 -18.01 2.52 23.55
C ALA A 375 -19.20 2.29 24.50
N ARG A 376 -19.53 1.02 24.77
CA ARG A 376 -20.63 0.66 25.70
C ARG A 376 -20.36 1.04 27.14
N LEU A 377 -19.11 1.04 27.59
CA LEU A 377 -18.76 1.55 28.93
C LEU A 377 -19.03 3.05 29.01
N VAL A 378 -18.65 3.83 27.99
CA VAL A 378 -18.92 5.27 27.93
C VAL A 378 -20.43 5.54 27.85
N GLU A 379 -21.19 4.80 27.05
CA GLU A 379 -22.65 4.88 26.97
C GLU A 379 -23.34 4.58 28.31
N ARG A 380 -22.74 3.70 29.13
CA ARG A 380 -23.22 3.38 30.50
C ARG A 380 -22.81 4.42 31.54
N GLY A 381 -22.17 5.52 31.14
CA GLY A 381 -21.77 6.61 32.00
C GLY A 381 -20.41 6.45 32.68
N VAL A 382 -19.57 5.51 32.25
CA VAL A 382 -18.17 5.43 32.70
C VAL A 382 -17.43 6.65 32.18
N ARG A 383 -16.69 7.33 33.05
CA ARG A 383 -15.91 8.49 32.62
C ARG A 383 -14.74 8.04 31.71
N PRO A 384 -14.56 8.67 30.52
CA PRO A 384 -13.51 8.28 29.59
C PRO A 384 -12.10 8.28 30.20
N GLU A 385 -11.83 9.17 31.15
CA GLU A 385 -10.54 9.27 31.83
C GLU A 385 -10.20 8.04 32.69
N GLU A 386 -11.21 7.25 33.08
CA GLU A 386 -11.05 6.00 33.85
C GLU A 386 -10.74 4.79 32.94
N ILE A 387 -10.78 4.98 31.63
CA ILE A 387 -10.56 3.92 30.63
C ILE A 387 -9.14 4.00 30.09
N THR A 388 -8.45 2.86 30.12
CA THR A 388 -7.12 2.71 29.51
C THR A 388 -7.13 1.52 28.56
N ALA A 389 -6.70 1.75 27.32
CA ALA A 389 -6.54 0.72 26.31
C ALA A 389 -5.06 0.57 25.92
N VAL A 390 -4.55 -0.63 26.03
CA VAL A 390 -3.14 -0.97 25.79
C VAL A 390 -3.05 -1.86 24.58
N THR A 391 -2.20 -1.49 23.64
CA THR A 391 -1.89 -2.27 22.43
C THR A 391 -0.41 -2.62 22.38
N PHE A 392 -0.05 -3.48 21.43
CA PHE A 392 1.33 -3.95 21.33
C PHE A 392 2.23 -3.06 20.48
N THR A 393 1.66 -2.31 19.51
CA THR A 393 2.40 -1.43 18.60
C THR A 393 1.83 -0.01 18.61
N VAL A 394 2.67 0.97 18.27
CA VAL A 394 2.26 2.39 18.16
C VAL A 394 1.20 2.55 17.06
N ARG A 395 1.35 1.82 15.97
CA ARG A 395 0.38 1.82 14.86
C ARG A 395 -0.99 1.29 15.29
N ALA A 396 -1.04 0.18 16.04
CA ALA A 396 -2.31 -0.36 16.55
C ALA A 396 -2.99 0.61 17.52
N ALA A 397 -2.19 1.37 18.33
CA ALA A 397 -2.72 2.41 19.19
C ALA A 397 -3.34 3.56 18.40
N ALA A 398 -2.69 4.01 17.32
CA ALA A 398 -3.21 5.05 16.44
C ALA A 398 -4.52 4.61 15.74
N GLU A 399 -4.56 3.41 15.20
CA GLU A 399 -5.76 2.84 14.58
C GLU A 399 -6.91 2.70 15.59
N MET A 400 -6.61 2.29 16.82
CA MET A 400 -7.62 2.20 17.89
C MET A 400 -8.18 3.56 18.24
N ARG A 401 -7.33 4.61 18.36
CA ARG A 401 -7.80 5.99 18.60
C ARG A 401 -8.73 6.47 17.48
N GLU A 402 -8.37 6.21 16.22
CA GLU A 402 -9.19 6.59 15.06
C GLU A 402 -10.58 5.90 15.12
N ARG A 403 -10.62 4.59 15.41
CA ARG A 403 -11.86 3.82 15.55
C ARG A 403 -12.73 4.30 16.71
N LEU A 404 -12.11 4.62 17.84
CA LEU A 404 -12.81 5.20 18.99
C LEU A 404 -13.35 6.59 18.67
N ALA A 405 -12.55 7.46 18.04
CA ALA A 405 -12.99 8.80 17.63
C ALA A 405 -14.18 8.76 16.67
N ALA A 406 -14.19 7.84 15.72
CA ALA A 406 -15.32 7.63 14.83
C ALA A 406 -16.60 7.21 15.57
N LYS A 407 -16.46 6.44 16.67
CA LYS A 407 -17.61 5.87 17.38
C LYS A 407 -18.13 6.73 18.52
N ILE A 408 -17.24 7.26 19.37
CA ILE A 408 -17.61 8.03 20.58
C ILE A 408 -17.16 9.49 20.54
N LYS A 409 -16.71 9.97 19.37
CA LYS A 409 -16.38 11.38 19.10
C LYS A 409 -15.43 11.98 20.15
N ARG A 410 -15.75 13.16 20.69
CA ARG A 410 -14.91 13.88 21.66
C ARG A 410 -14.59 13.10 22.94
N ALA A 411 -15.36 12.09 23.31
CA ALA A 411 -15.05 11.26 24.46
C ALA A 411 -13.77 10.42 24.25
N ALA A 412 -13.43 10.10 22.99
CA ALA A 412 -12.23 9.34 22.65
C ALA A 412 -10.92 10.05 23.05
N ASP A 413 -10.88 11.39 22.96
CA ASP A 413 -9.69 12.19 23.27
C ASP A 413 -9.26 12.09 24.74
N LYS A 414 -10.18 11.69 25.63
CA LYS A 414 -9.95 11.58 27.04
C LYS A 414 -9.57 10.17 27.51
N ILE A 415 -9.70 9.17 26.60
CA ILE A 415 -9.30 7.78 26.87
C ILE A 415 -7.80 7.68 26.74
N THR A 416 -7.14 7.00 27.66
CA THR A 416 -5.70 6.70 27.52
C THR A 416 -5.53 5.51 26.58
N VAL A 417 -4.98 5.73 25.39
CA VAL A 417 -4.66 4.69 24.42
C VAL A 417 -3.17 4.73 24.10
N GLY A 418 -2.46 3.60 24.23
CA GLY A 418 -1.02 3.54 23.96
C GLY A 418 -0.44 2.14 24.08
N THR A 419 0.88 2.04 23.89
CA THR A 419 1.62 0.81 24.23
C THR A 419 2.00 0.82 25.71
N PHE A 420 2.35 -0.32 26.30
CA PHE A 420 2.88 -0.37 27.67
C PHE A 420 4.02 0.64 27.87
N HIS A 421 4.95 0.68 26.94
CA HIS A 421 6.13 1.54 27.02
C HIS A 421 5.77 3.02 26.87
N SER A 422 4.88 3.39 25.96
CA SER A 422 4.46 4.78 25.79
C SER A 422 3.70 5.31 27.01
N ILE A 423 2.85 4.49 27.61
CA ILE A 423 2.16 4.83 28.84
C ILE A 423 3.17 4.99 29.98
N CYS A 424 4.09 4.02 30.19
CA CYS A 424 5.13 4.13 31.22
C CYS A 424 6.01 5.37 31.02
N TYR A 425 6.47 5.61 29.78
CA TYR A 425 7.29 6.78 29.47
C TYR A 425 6.57 8.09 29.76
N SER A 426 5.26 8.18 29.55
CA SER A 426 4.49 9.39 29.88
C SER A 426 4.58 9.80 31.36
N TYR A 427 4.90 8.87 32.26
CA TYR A 427 5.13 9.09 33.67
C TYR A 427 6.59 9.34 34.05
N LEU A 428 7.53 8.94 33.19
CA LEU A 428 8.97 9.00 33.45
C LEU A 428 9.67 10.14 32.71
N LYS A 429 9.05 10.72 31.69
CA LYS A 429 9.64 11.71 30.78
C LYS A 429 10.15 12.99 31.44
N ASP A 430 9.63 13.35 32.61
CA ASP A 430 10.08 14.53 33.35
C ASP A 430 11.38 14.29 34.11
N GLU A 431 11.72 13.02 34.38
CA GLU A 431 12.89 12.62 35.15
C GLU A 431 13.98 11.96 34.27
N TYR A 432 13.56 11.28 33.22
CA TYR A 432 14.45 10.48 32.35
C TYR A 432 14.26 10.80 30.89
N THR A 433 15.35 10.68 30.12
CA THR A 433 15.29 10.68 28.66
C THR A 433 15.28 9.26 28.13
N LEU A 434 14.61 9.01 27.02
CA LEU A 434 14.73 7.75 26.30
C LEU A 434 16.00 7.78 25.44
N ALA A 435 16.85 6.76 25.60
CA ALA A 435 18.05 6.62 24.79
C ALA A 435 17.68 6.22 23.36
N ASP A 436 18.17 6.96 22.38
CA ASP A 436 18.04 6.56 20.99
C ASP A 436 19.04 5.45 20.61
N ARG A 437 18.83 4.88 19.44
CA ARG A 437 19.64 3.75 18.97
C ARG A 437 21.13 4.11 18.80
N ALA A 438 21.45 5.31 18.34
CA ALA A 438 22.83 5.76 18.18
C ALA A 438 23.56 5.85 19.52
N PHE A 439 22.90 6.40 20.55
CA PHE A 439 23.43 6.47 21.89
C PHE A 439 23.63 5.08 22.51
N LEU A 440 22.66 4.16 22.35
CA LEU A 440 22.80 2.79 22.83
C LEU A 440 23.94 2.04 22.16
N LEU A 441 24.13 2.20 20.86
CA LEU A 441 25.25 1.59 20.12
C LEU A 441 26.61 2.14 20.59
N LYS A 442 26.75 3.46 20.74
CA LYS A 442 27.96 4.13 21.24
C LYS A 442 28.31 3.66 22.66
N THR A 443 27.31 3.61 23.55
CA THR A 443 27.47 3.11 24.92
C THR A 443 27.89 1.63 24.92
N SER A 444 27.23 0.82 24.10
CA SER A 444 27.56 -0.60 23.98
C SER A 444 28.96 -0.82 23.41
N GLU A 445 29.39 -0.04 22.43
CA GLU A 445 30.76 -0.09 21.88
C GLU A 445 31.81 0.23 22.97
N LYS A 446 31.54 1.26 23.79
CA LYS A 446 32.40 1.63 24.91
C LYS A 446 32.56 0.46 25.88
N VAL A 447 31.42 -0.14 26.31
CA VAL A 447 31.41 -1.26 27.26
C VAL A 447 32.10 -2.51 26.70
N VAL A 448 31.76 -2.88 25.43
CA VAL A 448 32.37 -4.01 24.74
C VAL A 448 33.90 -3.89 24.67
N LYS A 449 34.41 -2.67 24.36
CA LYS A 449 35.87 -2.38 24.34
C LYS A 449 36.48 -2.43 25.73
N GLU A 450 35.85 -1.83 26.73
CA GLU A 450 36.34 -1.75 28.11
C GLU A 450 36.53 -3.13 28.74
N PHE A 451 35.56 -4.04 28.48
CA PHE A 451 35.60 -5.42 28.99
C PHE A 451 36.20 -6.43 28.03
N GLY A 452 36.74 -5.98 26.88
CA GLY A 452 37.43 -6.83 25.92
C GLY A 452 36.52 -7.94 25.29
N LEU A 453 35.25 -7.71 25.15
CA LEU A 453 34.33 -8.72 24.66
C LEU A 453 34.42 -8.90 23.12
N LYS A 454 34.39 -10.15 22.67
CA LYS A 454 34.32 -10.50 21.24
C LYS A 454 32.89 -10.46 20.71
N LEU A 455 32.16 -9.38 21.01
CA LEU A 455 30.78 -9.17 20.58
C LEU A 455 30.68 -7.88 19.75
N THR A 456 29.75 -7.85 18.79
CA THR A 456 29.38 -6.59 18.17
C THR A 456 28.48 -5.79 19.13
N PRO A 457 28.50 -4.43 19.08
CA PRO A 457 27.63 -3.60 19.92
C PRO A 457 26.15 -4.02 19.85
N GLN A 458 25.66 -4.35 18.64
CA GLN A 458 24.27 -4.81 18.45
C GLN A 458 24.00 -6.16 19.14
N LYS A 459 24.93 -7.12 19.05
CA LYS A 459 24.79 -8.40 19.77
C LYS A 459 24.79 -8.20 21.28
N PHE A 460 25.56 -7.25 21.77
CA PHE A 460 25.59 -6.90 23.18
C PHE A 460 24.27 -6.27 23.65
N ILE A 461 23.69 -5.33 22.89
CA ILE A 461 22.35 -4.77 23.16
C ILE A 461 21.28 -5.86 23.24
N ASN A 462 21.30 -6.81 22.32
CA ASN A 462 20.35 -7.93 22.32
C ASN A 462 20.53 -8.81 23.58
N LEU A 463 21.76 -9.00 24.03
CA LEU A 463 22.05 -9.75 25.25
C LEU A 463 21.58 -8.99 26.52
N VAL A 464 21.79 -7.67 26.54
CA VAL A 464 21.26 -6.80 27.62
C VAL A 464 19.74 -6.89 27.69
N SER A 465 19.08 -6.75 26.56
CA SER A 465 17.61 -6.87 26.47
C SER A 465 17.11 -8.24 26.95
N ALA A 466 17.78 -9.32 26.51
CA ALA A 466 17.44 -10.68 26.97
C ALA A 466 17.58 -10.83 28.48
N HIS A 467 18.66 -10.29 29.07
CA HIS A 467 18.89 -10.32 30.51
C HIS A 467 17.82 -9.50 31.28
N LYS A 468 17.52 -8.27 30.83
CA LYS A 468 16.47 -7.43 31.45
C LYS A 468 15.10 -8.09 31.40
N ASN A 469 14.86 -8.93 30.38
CA ASN A 469 13.64 -9.73 30.24
C ASN A 469 13.70 -11.12 30.90
N GLY A 470 14.66 -11.36 31.81
CA GLY A 470 14.69 -12.51 32.70
C GLY A 470 15.57 -13.69 32.26
N LYS A 471 16.33 -13.59 31.16
CA LYS A 471 17.33 -14.61 30.78
C LYS A 471 18.59 -14.47 31.63
N THR A 472 19.08 -15.58 32.18
CA THR A 472 20.37 -15.62 32.87
C THR A 472 21.54 -15.46 31.90
N THR A 473 22.58 -14.76 32.28
CA THR A 473 23.78 -14.54 31.50
C THR A 473 25.03 -14.49 32.35
N GLU A 474 26.16 -14.91 31.83
CA GLU A 474 27.50 -14.76 32.47
C GLU A 474 28.00 -13.29 32.47
N PHE A 475 27.37 -12.40 31.66
CA PHE A 475 27.76 -11.00 31.48
C PHE A 475 27.06 -10.04 32.46
N ALA A 476 26.52 -10.48 33.58
CA ALA A 476 25.76 -9.65 34.51
C ALA A 476 26.56 -8.42 35.01
N GLN A 477 27.86 -8.56 35.28
CA GLN A 477 28.72 -7.43 35.68
C GLN A 477 28.92 -6.40 34.54
N VAL A 478 29.05 -6.89 33.31
CA VAL A 478 29.19 -6.02 32.15
C VAL A 478 27.90 -5.24 31.89
N ILE A 479 26.75 -5.90 32.06
CA ILE A 479 25.44 -5.27 31.94
C ILE A 479 25.24 -4.22 33.06
N ALA A 480 25.76 -4.47 34.27
CA ALA A 480 25.72 -3.47 35.33
C ALA A 480 26.52 -2.21 34.98
N ALA A 481 27.67 -2.35 34.32
CA ALA A 481 28.45 -1.20 33.83
C ALA A 481 27.70 -0.44 32.74
N TYR A 482 27.06 -1.14 31.80
CA TYR A 482 26.19 -0.51 30.79
C TYR A 482 25.06 0.28 31.43
N ASN A 483 24.36 -0.29 32.42
CA ASN A 483 23.29 0.39 33.13
C ASN A 483 23.81 1.60 33.93
N ALA A 484 25.04 1.54 34.47
CA ALA A 484 25.67 2.69 35.13
C ALA A 484 25.92 3.86 34.17
N TYR A 485 26.36 3.61 32.93
CA TYR A 485 26.53 4.63 31.90
C TYR A 485 25.18 5.25 31.48
N LEU A 486 24.10 4.45 31.35
CA LEU A 486 22.77 4.99 31.12
C LEU A 486 22.31 5.87 32.28
N ALA A 487 22.50 5.43 33.52
CA ALA A 487 22.12 6.16 34.72
C ALA A 487 22.87 7.49 34.85
N GLU A 488 24.19 7.51 34.55
CA GLU A 488 25.03 8.72 34.55
C GLU A 488 24.47 9.74 33.52
N ALA A 489 24.08 9.26 32.34
CA ALA A 489 23.44 10.09 31.31
C ALA A 489 21.98 10.45 31.63
N GLY A 490 21.38 9.90 32.71
CA GLY A 490 19.97 10.00 33.03
C GLY A 490 19.06 9.51 31.91
N ALA A 491 19.54 8.52 31.19
CA ALA A 491 18.83 7.89 30.06
C ALA A 491 18.33 6.50 30.47
N LEU A 492 17.23 6.09 29.87
CA LEU A 492 16.70 4.72 29.96
C LEU A 492 16.72 4.09 28.59
N ASP A 493 17.02 2.81 28.53
CA ASP A 493 16.71 2.04 27.34
C ASP A 493 15.25 1.57 27.37
N PHE A 494 14.83 0.92 26.29
CA PHE A 494 13.44 0.51 26.11
C PHE A 494 12.98 -0.47 27.21
N ASP A 495 13.85 -1.40 27.63
CA ASP A 495 13.52 -2.42 28.62
C ASP A 495 13.45 -1.85 30.03
N ASP A 496 14.17 -0.77 30.35
CA ASP A 496 14.12 -0.11 31.67
C ASP A 496 12.80 0.61 31.94
N LEU A 497 12.06 1.02 30.91
CA LEU A 497 10.85 1.83 31.09
C LEU A 497 9.80 1.19 31.99
N ILE A 498 9.56 -0.11 31.80
CA ILE A 498 8.57 -0.84 32.59
C ILE A 498 9.06 -1.03 34.04
N ALA A 499 10.33 -1.41 34.20
CA ALA A 499 10.95 -1.63 35.50
C ALA A 499 10.94 -0.34 36.34
N LYS A 500 11.38 0.78 35.77
CA LYS A 500 11.39 2.09 36.42
C LYS A 500 9.99 2.62 36.74
N ALA A 501 9.02 2.40 35.86
CA ALA A 501 7.64 2.75 36.11
C ALA A 501 7.03 1.94 37.25
N LEU A 502 7.38 0.66 37.39
CA LEU A 502 7.02 -0.19 38.51
C LEU A 502 7.64 0.29 39.84
N GLU A 503 8.94 0.67 39.82
CA GLU A 503 9.64 1.23 40.98
C GLU A 503 9.02 2.54 41.48
N ARG A 504 8.77 3.48 40.57
CA ARG A 504 8.20 4.81 40.88
C ARG A 504 6.74 4.73 41.32
N GLY A 505 6.00 3.79 40.78
CA GLY A 505 4.55 3.69 40.93
C GLY A 505 3.75 4.72 40.11
N PHE A 506 2.45 4.70 40.27
CA PHE A 506 1.50 5.48 39.44
C PHE A 506 0.62 6.36 40.33
N ALA A 507 1.23 7.17 41.18
CA ALA A 507 0.50 8.03 42.08
C ALA A 507 -0.50 8.96 41.36
N GLY A 508 -1.75 8.97 41.82
CA GLY A 508 -2.80 9.88 41.35
C GLY A 508 -3.58 9.40 40.10
N LYS A 509 -3.22 8.30 39.47
CA LYS A 509 -3.99 7.74 38.35
C LYS A 509 -4.74 6.47 38.75
N GLN A 510 -6.02 6.39 38.38
CA GLN A 510 -6.85 5.22 38.56
C GLN A 510 -7.04 4.51 37.21
N PHE A 511 -6.51 3.30 37.09
CA PHE A 511 -6.73 2.41 35.94
C PHE A 511 -7.97 1.54 36.20
N ARG A 512 -9.15 2.17 36.20
CA ARG A 512 -10.39 1.51 36.64
C ARG A 512 -10.91 0.49 35.62
N TYR A 513 -10.76 0.79 34.30
CA TYR A 513 -11.15 -0.08 33.22
C TYR A 513 -9.96 -0.26 32.28
N LEU A 514 -9.24 -1.35 32.45
CA LEU A 514 -8.05 -1.68 31.67
C LEU A 514 -8.41 -2.65 30.55
N HIS A 515 -8.07 -2.30 29.31
CA HIS A 515 -8.26 -3.11 28.12
C HIS A 515 -6.90 -3.43 27.55
N VAL A 516 -6.59 -4.70 27.34
CA VAL A 516 -5.29 -5.15 26.81
C VAL A 516 -5.54 -5.96 25.56
N ASP A 517 -5.06 -5.45 24.42
CA ASP A 517 -5.03 -6.15 23.15
C ASP A 517 -3.76 -6.99 23.02
N GLU A 518 -3.79 -8.03 22.19
CA GLU A 518 -2.69 -9.00 21.97
C GLU A 518 -2.11 -9.55 23.27
N PHE A 519 -2.99 -9.93 24.19
CA PHE A 519 -2.62 -10.38 25.55
C PHE A 519 -1.65 -11.57 25.58
N GLN A 520 -1.58 -12.37 24.52
CA GLN A 520 -0.65 -13.49 24.39
C GLN A 520 0.82 -13.08 24.25
N ASP A 521 1.11 -11.80 23.98
CA ASP A 521 2.48 -11.33 23.74
C ASP A 521 3.10 -10.62 24.94
N ILE A 522 2.39 -10.56 26.07
CA ILE A 522 2.89 -9.90 27.27
C ILE A 522 4.01 -10.70 27.93
N ASN A 523 5.01 -9.97 28.46
CA ASN A 523 6.07 -10.56 29.28
C ASN A 523 5.73 -10.48 30.77
N PRO A 524 6.49 -11.17 31.67
CA PRO A 524 6.22 -11.16 33.10
C PRO A 524 6.19 -9.77 33.75
N ALA A 525 7.02 -8.82 33.29
CA ALA A 525 7.04 -7.47 33.80
C ALA A 525 5.78 -6.67 33.40
N GLN A 526 5.33 -6.86 32.17
CA GLN A 526 4.07 -6.28 31.68
C GLN A 526 2.85 -6.88 32.40
N TYR A 527 2.88 -8.18 32.69
CA TYR A 527 1.83 -8.82 33.48
C TYR A 527 1.76 -8.26 34.91
N GLU A 528 2.93 -8.06 35.57
CA GLU A 528 2.98 -7.43 36.89
C GLU A 528 2.49 -5.96 36.83
N LEU A 529 2.81 -5.25 35.75
CA LEU A 529 2.30 -3.91 35.51
C LEU A 529 0.77 -3.87 35.42
N ILE A 530 0.17 -4.83 34.69
CA ILE A 530 -1.30 -4.98 34.62
C ILE A 530 -1.88 -5.20 36.01
N ARG A 531 -1.28 -6.10 36.80
CA ARG A 531 -1.72 -6.38 38.16
C ARG A 531 -1.69 -5.12 39.05
N ARG A 532 -0.61 -4.34 38.96
CA ARG A 532 -0.47 -3.08 39.70
C ARG A 532 -1.45 -2.00 39.26
N TRP A 533 -1.66 -1.88 37.96
CA TRP A 533 -2.63 -0.95 37.40
C TRP A 533 -4.07 -1.28 37.84
N MET A 534 -4.43 -2.55 37.82
CA MET A 534 -5.75 -3.01 38.27
C MET A 534 -5.98 -2.78 39.76
N GLY A 535 -4.97 -2.97 40.58
CA GLY A 535 -5.15 -2.97 42.02
C GLY A 535 -6.30 -3.87 42.48
N THR A 536 -6.96 -3.48 43.59
CA THR A 536 -8.08 -4.24 44.15
C THR A 536 -9.42 -3.96 43.46
N ASN A 537 -9.60 -2.81 42.82
CA ASN A 537 -10.90 -2.33 42.31
C ASN A 537 -10.97 -2.16 40.79
N GLY A 538 -9.91 -2.43 40.07
CA GLY A 538 -9.87 -2.31 38.62
C GLY A 538 -10.53 -3.49 37.90
N ASN A 539 -11.01 -3.23 36.70
CA ASN A 539 -11.57 -4.21 35.80
C ASN A 539 -10.59 -4.47 34.66
N LEU A 540 -10.40 -5.73 34.26
CA LEU A 540 -9.55 -6.13 33.15
C LEU A 540 -10.37 -6.77 32.04
N PHE A 541 -10.15 -6.30 30.82
CA PHE A 541 -10.56 -6.95 29.61
C PHE A 541 -9.32 -7.31 28.80
N ALA A 542 -8.95 -8.59 28.81
CA ALA A 542 -7.79 -9.11 28.11
C ALA A 542 -8.27 -9.86 26.85
N ILE A 543 -7.81 -9.45 25.68
CA ILE A 543 -8.16 -10.08 24.40
C ILE A 543 -6.91 -10.47 23.63
N GLY A 544 -6.92 -11.66 23.02
CA GLY A 544 -5.78 -12.14 22.26
C GLY A 544 -5.98 -13.52 21.67
N ASP A 545 -4.94 -14.03 21.01
CA ASP A 545 -4.89 -15.31 20.35
C ASP A 545 -3.66 -16.11 20.81
N PRO A 546 -3.81 -17.13 21.65
CA PRO A 546 -2.68 -17.94 22.10
C PRO A 546 -1.88 -18.60 20.95
N ASP A 547 -2.55 -18.88 19.82
CA ASP A 547 -1.92 -19.44 18.63
C ASP A 547 -1.11 -18.43 17.80
N GLN A 548 -1.15 -17.15 18.17
CA GLN A 548 -0.33 -16.08 17.60
C GLN A 548 0.76 -15.59 18.58
N ALA A 549 1.08 -16.35 19.63
CA ALA A 549 2.18 -16.06 20.54
C ALA A 549 3.53 -16.39 19.87
N ILE A 550 4.23 -15.37 19.34
CA ILE A 550 5.46 -15.49 18.53
C ILE A 550 6.62 -14.61 19.04
N TYR A 551 6.57 -14.15 20.28
CA TYR A 551 7.57 -13.25 20.87
C TYR A 551 8.24 -13.80 22.13
N SER A 552 8.40 -15.15 22.23
CA SER A 552 9.11 -15.75 23.36
C SER A 552 10.56 -15.31 23.46
N PHE A 553 11.21 -15.01 22.33
CA PHE A 553 12.56 -14.45 22.28
C PHE A 553 12.66 -13.05 22.92
N ARG A 554 11.52 -12.37 23.11
CA ARG A 554 11.38 -11.11 23.87
C ARG A 554 10.84 -11.31 25.29
N GLY A 555 10.83 -12.55 25.76
CA GLY A 555 10.34 -12.90 27.09
C GLY A 555 8.82 -13.03 27.21
N ALA A 556 8.07 -13.03 26.12
CA ALA A 556 6.63 -13.28 26.16
C ALA A 556 6.36 -14.68 26.71
N ALA A 557 5.36 -14.78 27.63
CA ALA A 557 4.97 -16.01 28.26
C ALA A 557 3.82 -16.67 27.49
N SER A 558 4.04 -17.83 26.89
CA SER A 558 3.01 -18.56 26.13
C SER A 558 1.79 -18.99 26.98
N ASN A 559 1.92 -18.96 28.29
CA ASN A 559 0.89 -19.37 29.25
C ASN A 559 0.14 -18.20 29.92
N CYS A 560 0.18 -16.97 29.36
CA CYS A 560 -0.40 -15.79 30.02
C CYS A 560 -1.92 -15.91 30.25
N PHE A 561 -2.68 -16.53 29.37
CA PHE A 561 -4.11 -16.79 29.60
C PHE A 561 -4.36 -17.83 30.70
N SER A 562 -3.57 -18.90 30.76
CA SER A 562 -3.67 -19.89 31.85
C SER A 562 -3.32 -19.24 33.19
N ARG A 563 -2.22 -18.47 33.24
CA ARG A 563 -1.83 -17.70 34.42
C ARG A 563 -2.90 -16.71 34.86
N LEU A 564 -3.56 -16.03 33.89
CA LEU A 564 -4.67 -15.12 34.21
C LEU A 564 -5.83 -15.87 34.87
N ALA A 565 -6.18 -17.05 34.36
CA ALA A 565 -7.24 -17.89 34.92
C ALA A 565 -6.86 -18.42 36.33
N ASP A 566 -5.60 -18.76 36.54
CA ASP A 566 -5.08 -19.20 37.85
C ASP A 566 -5.09 -18.05 38.87
N ASP A 567 -4.65 -16.84 38.49
CA ASP A 567 -4.61 -15.65 39.35
C ASP A 567 -6.02 -15.06 39.62
N TYR A 568 -6.97 -15.28 38.70
CA TYR A 568 -8.37 -14.79 38.79
C TYR A 568 -9.36 -15.90 38.43
N PRO A 569 -9.62 -16.86 39.34
CA PRO A 569 -10.53 -17.99 39.07
C PRO A 569 -11.96 -17.58 38.72
N GLU A 570 -12.38 -16.38 39.14
CA GLU A 570 -13.67 -15.77 38.86
C GLU A 570 -13.76 -15.12 37.45
N SER A 571 -12.72 -15.23 36.65
CA SER A 571 -12.68 -14.62 35.32
C SER A 571 -13.69 -15.25 34.36
N GLU A 572 -14.37 -14.40 33.58
CA GLU A 572 -15.23 -14.82 32.48
C GLU A 572 -14.38 -15.09 31.24
N ILE A 573 -14.46 -16.30 30.69
CA ILE A 573 -13.73 -16.66 29.47
C ILE A 573 -14.70 -16.69 28.29
N VAL A 574 -14.50 -15.82 27.30
CA VAL A 574 -15.29 -15.75 26.08
C VAL A 574 -14.44 -16.20 24.89
N ARG A 575 -14.97 -17.04 24.01
CA ARG A 575 -14.29 -17.51 22.80
C ARG A 575 -14.99 -17.00 21.57
N LEU A 576 -14.28 -16.22 20.73
CA LEU A 576 -14.79 -15.76 19.43
C LEU A 576 -14.45 -16.80 18.36
N LYS A 577 -15.49 -17.33 17.67
CA LYS A 577 -15.36 -18.44 16.72
C LYS A 577 -15.51 -18.03 15.26
N GLU A 578 -16.24 -16.98 14.96
CA GLU A 578 -16.56 -16.57 13.58
C GLU A 578 -15.40 -15.77 12.97
N ASN A 579 -14.85 -16.29 11.86
CA ASN A 579 -13.77 -15.64 11.11
C ASN A 579 -14.37 -14.86 9.93
N TYR A 580 -14.15 -13.55 9.93
CA TYR A 580 -14.64 -12.61 8.91
C TYR A 580 -13.54 -12.12 7.95
N ARG A 581 -12.33 -12.67 8.04
CA ARG A 581 -11.17 -12.20 7.27
C ARG A 581 -10.89 -13.09 6.07
N SER A 582 -10.77 -14.39 6.30
CA SER A 582 -10.18 -15.31 5.33
C SER A 582 -11.22 -16.24 4.73
N THR A 583 -11.00 -16.60 3.46
CA THR A 583 -11.79 -17.63 2.78
C THR A 583 -11.67 -18.98 3.49
N PRO A 584 -12.65 -19.87 3.32
CA PRO A 584 -12.61 -21.21 3.90
C PRO A 584 -11.33 -22.00 3.57
N GLU A 585 -10.79 -21.85 2.35
CA GLU A 585 -9.59 -22.53 1.87
C GLU A 585 -8.35 -22.09 2.65
N VAL A 586 -8.17 -20.77 2.81
CA VAL A 586 -7.07 -20.19 3.58
C VAL A 586 -7.18 -20.57 5.05
N LEU A 587 -8.38 -20.44 5.63
CA LEU A 587 -8.60 -20.76 7.04
C LEU A 587 -8.38 -22.25 7.31
N SER A 588 -8.89 -23.12 6.44
CA SER A 588 -8.71 -24.58 6.56
C SER A 588 -7.22 -24.95 6.51
N CYS A 589 -6.45 -24.36 5.60
CA CYS A 589 -5.00 -24.57 5.52
C CYS A 589 -4.30 -24.16 6.83
N ALA A 590 -4.60 -22.97 7.33
CA ALA A 590 -4.00 -22.46 8.57
C ALA A 590 -4.38 -23.32 9.79
N MET A 591 -5.64 -23.72 9.90
CA MET A 591 -6.14 -24.56 11.00
C MET A 591 -5.51 -25.95 10.99
N HIS A 592 -5.27 -26.51 9.80
CA HIS A 592 -4.61 -27.81 9.66
C HIS A 592 -3.18 -27.76 10.22
N VAL A 593 -2.40 -26.77 9.84
CA VAL A 593 -1.03 -26.56 10.34
C VAL A 593 -1.00 -26.38 11.86
N ILE A 594 -1.82 -25.47 12.40
CA ILE A 594 -1.77 -25.16 13.83
C ILE A 594 -2.32 -26.29 14.70
N SER A 595 -3.09 -27.21 14.15
CA SER A 595 -3.62 -28.39 14.88
C SER A 595 -2.53 -29.33 15.37
N HIS A 596 -1.30 -29.26 14.84
CA HIS A 596 -0.12 -29.99 15.30
C HIS A 596 0.46 -29.47 16.63
N ASN A 597 0.09 -28.27 17.04
CA ASN A 597 0.33 -27.78 18.41
C ASN A 597 -0.82 -28.19 19.32
N ALA A 598 -0.54 -28.37 20.62
CA ALA A 598 -1.58 -28.66 21.61
C ALA A 598 -2.60 -27.49 21.72
N GLY A 599 -3.86 -27.79 21.94
CA GLY A 599 -4.93 -26.81 22.20
C GLY A 599 -6.22 -27.08 21.44
N GLU A 600 -7.33 -26.63 22.02
CA GLU A 600 -8.66 -26.73 21.41
C GLU A 600 -8.94 -25.51 20.53
N ARG A 601 -9.33 -25.74 19.29
CA ARG A 601 -9.58 -24.68 18.28
C ARG A 601 -10.89 -24.93 17.55
N ALA A 602 -11.65 -23.87 17.38
CA ALA A 602 -12.87 -23.90 16.58
C ALA A 602 -13.06 -22.52 15.93
N LEU A 603 -12.72 -22.40 14.63
CA LEU A 603 -12.99 -21.20 13.84
C LEU A 603 -13.92 -21.57 12.68
N THR A 604 -14.96 -20.77 12.49
CA THR A 604 -15.95 -20.94 11.43
C THR A 604 -15.76 -19.83 10.41
N PRO A 605 -15.48 -20.12 9.14
CA PRO A 605 -15.36 -19.11 8.11
C PRO A 605 -16.71 -18.50 7.77
N MET A 606 -16.79 -17.17 7.71
CA MET A 606 -18.02 -16.44 7.36
C MET A 606 -18.00 -15.94 5.92
N LEU A 607 -16.84 -15.99 5.25
CA LEU A 607 -16.70 -15.63 3.83
C LEU A 607 -17.10 -16.81 2.93
N ARG A 608 -17.43 -16.50 1.68
CA ARG A 608 -17.67 -17.51 0.65
C ARG A 608 -16.37 -18.20 0.25
N SER A 609 -16.50 -19.38 -0.35
CA SER A 609 -15.39 -20.12 -0.96
C SER A 609 -14.64 -19.27 -1.96
N GLY A 610 -13.32 -19.32 -1.92
CA GLY A 610 -12.39 -18.54 -2.72
C GLY A 610 -11.51 -19.42 -3.60
N ALA A 611 -10.34 -18.87 -3.99
CA ALA A 611 -9.34 -19.60 -4.73
C ALA A 611 -8.68 -20.69 -3.87
N PRO A 612 -8.36 -21.87 -4.44
CA PRO A 612 -7.62 -22.89 -3.71
C PRO A 612 -6.22 -22.39 -3.33
N VAL A 613 -5.74 -22.75 -2.15
CA VAL A 613 -4.38 -22.46 -1.73
C VAL A 613 -3.40 -23.19 -2.66
N ARG A 614 -2.42 -22.45 -3.19
CA ARG A 614 -1.42 -22.98 -4.14
C ARG A 614 -0.11 -23.26 -3.41
N LEU A 615 0.51 -24.40 -3.71
CA LEU A 615 1.88 -24.76 -3.30
C LEU A 615 2.73 -24.92 -4.55
N VAL A 616 3.69 -24.05 -4.75
CA VAL A 616 4.53 -23.99 -5.94
C VAL A 616 5.95 -24.40 -5.61
N GLU A 617 6.44 -25.44 -6.25
CA GLU A 617 7.81 -25.91 -6.09
C GLU A 617 8.73 -25.18 -7.07
N CYS A 618 9.80 -24.58 -6.56
CA CYS A 618 10.79 -23.81 -7.29
C CYS A 618 12.15 -24.52 -7.24
N ALA A 619 12.93 -24.42 -8.33
CA ALA A 619 14.24 -25.09 -8.39
C ALA A 619 15.34 -24.38 -7.59
N SER A 620 15.22 -23.05 -7.42
CA SER A 620 16.21 -22.21 -6.74
C SER A 620 15.58 -20.98 -6.08
N GLU A 621 16.33 -20.27 -5.23
CA GLU A 621 15.92 -18.98 -4.65
C GLU A 621 15.64 -17.91 -5.75
N LEU A 622 16.42 -17.93 -6.82
CA LEU A 622 16.22 -17.03 -7.94
C LEU A 622 14.95 -17.40 -8.74
N SER A 623 14.72 -18.70 -9.01
CA SER A 623 13.50 -19.12 -9.71
C SER A 623 12.24 -18.86 -8.89
N GLU A 624 12.32 -18.92 -7.55
CA GLU A 624 11.26 -18.53 -6.62
C GLU A 624 10.93 -17.03 -6.75
N GLY A 625 11.96 -16.17 -6.73
CA GLY A 625 11.79 -14.73 -6.90
C GLY A 625 11.22 -14.35 -8.28
N ILE A 626 11.70 -14.99 -9.33
CA ILE A 626 11.18 -14.79 -10.71
C ILE A 626 9.71 -15.26 -10.81
N PHE A 627 9.37 -16.41 -10.21
CA PHE A 627 7.99 -16.89 -10.21
C PHE A 627 7.07 -15.88 -9.52
N ILE A 628 7.45 -15.39 -8.32
CA ILE A 628 6.66 -14.40 -7.57
C ILE A 628 6.48 -13.12 -8.38
N ALA A 629 7.54 -12.60 -9.00
CA ALA A 629 7.47 -11.39 -9.82
C ALA A 629 6.51 -11.55 -11.02
N LYS A 630 6.63 -12.66 -11.74
CA LYS A 630 5.74 -12.95 -12.88
C LYS A 630 4.28 -13.13 -12.46
N GLU A 631 4.03 -13.81 -11.36
CA GLU A 631 2.68 -14.04 -10.88
C GLU A 631 2.04 -12.71 -10.41
N ILE A 632 2.81 -11.85 -9.74
CA ILE A 632 2.36 -10.50 -9.37
C ILE A 632 2.07 -9.68 -10.63
N ALA A 633 2.97 -9.68 -11.61
CA ALA A 633 2.74 -8.98 -12.87
C ALA A 633 1.44 -9.45 -13.56
N LYS A 634 1.20 -10.76 -13.58
CA LYS A 634 -0.04 -11.34 -14.11
C LYS A 634 -1.27 -10.86 -13.34
N MET A 635 -1.25 -10.89 -12.01
CA MET A 635 -2.35 -10.46 -11.15
C MET A 635 -2.67 -8.96 -11.30
N THR A 636 -1.68 -8.16 -11.67
CA THR A 636 -1.82 -6.70 -11.79
C THR A 636 -2.05 -6.22 -13.23
N GLY A 637 -2.25 -7.14 -14.18
CA GLY A 637 -2.56 -6.82 -15.57
C GLY A 637 -1.37 -6.83 -16.52
N GLY A 638 -0.24 -7.42 -16.11
CA GLY A 638 0.87 -7.77 -17.00
C GLY A 638 0.48 -8.90 -17.97
N LEU A 639 0.97 -8.82 -19.20
CA LEU A 639 0.57 -9.70 -20.29
C LEU A 639 0.93 -11.17 -20.02
N ASP A 640 -0.09 -12.01 -19.85
CA ASP A 640 0.02 -13.44 -20.14
C ASP A 640 -0.57 -13.71 -21.53
N MET A 641 0.28 -13.86 -22.53
CA MET A 641 -0.12 -14.07 -23.94
C MET A 641 -0.77 -15.44 -24.19
N LEU A 642 -0.83 -16.34 -23.23
CA LEU A 642 -1.28 -17.71 -23.35
C LEU A 642 -2.50 -18.10 -22.49
N GLY A 643 -3.00 -17.19 -21.68
CA GLY A 643 -4.15 -17.44 -20.80
C GLY A 643 -5.48 -17.39 -21.54
N LYS A 644 -6.00 -18.54 -21.93
CA LYS A 644 -7.38 -18.70 -22.38
C LYS A 644 -8.35 -18.52 -21.22
N GLY A 645 -9.12 -17.41 -21.21
CA GLY A 645 -10.49 -17.40 -20.74
C GLY A 645 -10.74 -17.67 -19.25
N ARG A 646 -10.14 -16.90 -18.34
CA ARG A 646 -10.70 -16.64 -16.99
C ARG A 646 -10.79 -15.14 -16.78
N GLU A 647 -11.93 -14.68 -16.34
CA GLU A 647 -12.09 -13.35 -15.74
C GLU A 647 -11.35 -13.34 -14.40
N GLU A 648 -10.01 -13.25 -14.44
CA GLU A 648 -9.19 -13.10 -13.24
C GLU A 648 -9.36 -11.66 -12.75
N LYS A 649 -9.73 -11.51 -11.48
CA LYS A 649 -9.87 -10.21 -10.79
C LYS A 649 -8.49 -9.53 -10.78
N LEU A 650 -8.35 -8.42 -11.51
CA LEU A 650 -7.13 -7.63 -11.50
C LEU A 650 -6.88 -7.06 -10.10
N ARG A 651 -5.64 -7.15 -9.64
CA ARG A 651 -5.20 -6.70 -8.31
C ARG A 651 -4.42 -5.39 -8.41
N SER A 652 -4.49 -4.57 -7.38
CA SER A 652 -3.50 -3.50 -7.19
C SER A 652 -2.26 -4.05 -6.49
N PHE A 653 -1.10 -3.45 -6.73
CA PHE A 653 0.14 -3.85 -6.03
C PHE A 653 0.01 -3.77 -4.50
N GLY A 654 -0.76 -2.79 -3.99
CA GLY A 654 -1.00 -2.63 -2.55
C GLY A 654 -1.88 -3.71 -1.92
N GLU A 655 -2.57 -4.54 -2.73
CA GLU A 655 -3.33 -5.70 -2.26
C GLU A 655 -2.46 -6.94 -2.05
N ILE A 656 -1.18 -6.89 -2.48
CA ILE A 656 -0.28 -8.03 -2.52
C ILE A 656 0.82 -7.88 -1.48
N ALA A 657 1.06 -8.93 -0.71
CA ALA A 657 2.21 -9.02 0.18
C ALA A 657 3.04 -10.27 -0.09
N VAL A 658 4.35 -10.14 0.05
CA VAL A 658 5.29 -11.25 0.07
C VAL A 658 5.89 -11.38 1.46
N LEU A 659 5.69 -12.53 2.07
CA LEU A 659 6.14 -12.83 3.43
C LEU A 659 7.27 -13.85 3.38
N ALA A 660 8.31 -13.63 4.19
CA ALA A 660 9.39 -14.57 4.37
C ALA A 660 9.82 -14.65 5.84
N ARG A 661 10.59 -15.69 6.21
CA ARG A 661 11.09 -15.83 7.57
C ARG A 661 12.16 -14.80 7.90
N THR A 662 12.98 -14.42 6.93
CA THR A 662 14.14 -13.54 7.13
C THR A 662 14.21 -12.42 6.08
N HIS A 663 14.82 -11.29 6.44
CA HIS A 663 15.10 -10.20 5.50
C HIS A 663 16.00 -10.64 4.34
N ARG A 664 16.92 -11.60 4.55
CA ARG A 664 17.78 -12.11 3.49
C ARG A 664 16.97 -12.71 2.33
N GLN A 665 15.93 -13.49 2.64
CA GLN A 665 15.03 -14.05 1.62
C GLN A 665 14.25 -12.94 0.89
N LEU A 666 13.75 -11.94 1.62
CA LEU A 666 13.06 -10.80 1.03
C LEU A 666 13.95 -10.00 0.09
N ASN A 667 15.24 -9.81 0.42
CA ASN A 667 16.18 -9.08 -0.44
C ASN A 667 16.40 -9.75 -1.81
N ALA A 668 16.32 -11.10 -1.88
CA ALA A 668 16.41 -11.82 -3.14
C ALA A 668 15.15 -11.59 -4.00
N ILE A 669 13.97 -11.65 -3.38
CA ILE A 669 12.68 -11.42 -4.04
C ILE A 669 12.57 -9.96 -4.47
N GLU A 670 12.95 -9.02 -3.60
CA GLU A 670 12.96 -7.59 -3.89
C GLU A 670 13.76 -7.26 -5.15
N ARG A 671 14.95 -7.90 -5.32
CA ARG A 671 15.73 -7.73 -6.55
C ARG A 671 14.99 -8.22 -7.79
N CYS A 672 14.27 -9.34 -7.71
CA CYS A 672 13.47 -9.83 -8.82
C CYS A 672 12.29 -8.90 -9.14
N LEU A 673 11.58 -8.40 -8.11
CA LEU A 673 10.48 -7.46 -8.29
C LEU A 673 10.96 -6.15 -8.93
N ARG A 674 12.08 -5.62 -8.45
CA ARG A 674 12.69 -4.40 -9.01
C ARG A 674 13.18 -4.61 -10.45
N HIS A 675 13.71 -5.81 -10.75
CA HIS A 675 14.11 -6.16 -12.10
C HIS A 675 12.94 -6.14 -13.10
N ASP A 676 11.75 -6.55 -12.62
CA ASP A 676 10.51 -6.57 -13.42
C ASP A 676 9.66 -5.31 -13.21
N ASP A 677 10.26 -4.21 -12.70
CA ASP A 677 9.63 -2.90 -12.46
C ASP A 677 8.37 -2.92 -11.57
N ILE A 678 8.27 -3.93 -10.71
CA ILE A 678 7.17 -4.06 -9.77
C ILE A 678 7.46 -3.19 -8.55
N PRO A 679 6.65 -2.15 -8.27
CA PRO A 679 6.85 -1.29 -7.12
C PRO A 679 6.70 -2.11 -5.84
N CYS A 680 7.71 -2.10 -4.99
CA CYS A 680 7.71 -2.81 -3.74
C CYS A 680 8.22 -1.95 -2.58
N VAL A 681 7.68 -2.20 -1.38
CA VAL A 681 8.11 -1.57 -0.14
C VAL A 681 8.53 -2.65 0.83
N SER A 682 9.80 -2.63 1.18
CA SER A 682 10.35 -3.52 2.21
C SER A 682 10.12 -2.91 3.60
N SER A 683 9.88 -3.76 4.61
CA SER A 683 9.91 -3.32 6.00
C SER A 683 11.33 -2.80 6.30
N ALA A 684 11.40 -1.53 6.67
CA ALA A 684 12.62 -0.74 6.63
C ALA A 684 13.80 -1.39 7.34
N LYS A 685 14.95 -1.32 6.69
CA LYS A 685 16.22 -1.25 7.40
C LYS A 685 16.22 0.05 8.20
N THR A 686 16.07 -0.03 9.51
CA THR A 686 16.07 1.13 10.40
C THR A 686 17.48 1.70 10.65
N ASP A 687 18.46 1.24 9.88
CA ASP A 687 19.87 1.64 10.01
C ASP A 687 20.07 3.16 9.83
N PHE A 688 19.21 3.81 9.04
CA PHE A 688 19.24 5.27 8.88
C PHE A 688 19.00 6.04 10.19
N LEU A 689 18.32 5.44 11.17
CA LEU A 689 18.10 6.05 12.49
C LEU A 689 19.40 6.16 13.31
N GLU A 690 20.46 5.46 12.91
CA GLU A 690 21.77 5.50 13.55
C GLU A 690 22.64 6.68 13.08
N ALA A 691 22.26 7.32 11.96
CA ALA A 691 23.00 8.45 11.43
C ALA A 691 22.95 9.66 12.38
N PRO A 692 24.10 10.34 12.64
CA PRO A 692 24.17 11.44 13.60
C PRO A 692 23.19 12.58 13.31
N GLU A 693 23.01 12.94 12.03
CA GLU A 693 22.09 13.98 11.59
C GLU A 693 20.60 13.58 11.79
N VAL A 694 20.30 12.31 11.69
CA VAL A 694 18.94 11.80 11.96
C VAL A 694 18.69 11.78 13.46
N SER A 695 19.62 11.22 14.24
CA SER A 695 19.54 11.19 15.70
C SER A 695 19.47 12.61 16.29
N GLY A 696 20.30 13.54 15.81
CA GLY A 696 20.27 14.94 16.23
C GLY A 696 18.95 15.66 15.88
N THR A 697 18.42 15.42 14.69
CA THR A 697 17.10 15.94 14.27
C THR A 697 15.98 15.44 15.17
N LEU A 698 15.94 14.14 15.45
CA LEU A 698 14.93 13.55 16.35
C LEU A 698 15.06 14.09 17.77
N ALA A 699 16.30 14.26 18.26
CA ALA A 699 16.56 14.85 19.58
C ALA A 699 16.08 16.31 19.66
N PHE A 700 16.30 17.11 18.61
CA PHE A 700 15.80 18.49 18.56
C PHE A 700 14.25 18.53 18.61
N PHE A 701 13.57 17.79 17.77
CA PHE A 701 12.09 17.80 17.80
C PHE A 701 11.52 17.18 19.08
N ALA A 702 12.19 16.20 19.68
CA ALA A 702 11.82 15.67 20.98
C ALA A 702 11.92 16.75 22.09
N SER A 703 12.98 17.59 22.04
CA SER A 703 13.14 18.69 22.98
C SER A 703 12.05 19.76 22.87
N LEU A 704 11.50 19.99 21.68
CA LEU A 704 10.36 20.90 21.48
C LEU A 704 9.05 20.36 22.07
N LEU A 705 8.85 19.04 22.02
CA LEU A 705 7.62 18.39 22.50
C LEU A 705 7.64 18.07 23.99
N SER A 706 8.82 17.85 24.56
CA SER A 706 9.02 17.50 25.97
C SER A 706 10.33 18.13 26.46
N PRO A 707 10.33 19.46 26.67
CA PRO A 707 11.53 20.18 27.04
C PRO A 707 11.94 19.82 28.48
N ASN A 708 13.13 19.29 28.65
CA ASN A 708 13.82 19.15 29.92
C ASN A 708 15.33 19.40 29.72
N GLU A 709 16.07 19.58 30.80
CA GLU A 709 17.49 19.91 30.73
C GLU A 709 18.29 18.94 29.84
N LYS A 710 17.97 17.66 29.90
CA LYS A 710 18.67 16.59 29.17
C LYS A 710 18.30 16.53 27.68
N THR A 711 17.02 16.68 27.35
CA THR A 711 16.58 16.72 25.95
C THR A 711 17.13 17.96 25.24
N LEU A 712 17.17 19.10 25.94
CA LEU A 712 17.78 20.33 25.44
C LEU A 712 19.29 20.19 25.25
N ALA A 713 20.01 19.59 26.22
CA ALA A 713 21.44 19.36 26.10
C ALA A 713 21.78 18.46 24.87
N ARG A 714 21.03 17.41 24.65
CA ARG A 714 21.21 16.53 23.47
C ARG A 714 20.92 17.24 22.16
N ALA A 715 19.86 18.04 22.11
CA ALA A 715 19.55 18.84 20.93
C ALA A 715 20.67 19.84 20.66
N ALA A 716 21.18 20.52 21.70
CA ALA A 716 22.26 21.49 21.63
C ALA A 716 23.60 20.87 21.17
N GLU A 717 23.88 19.60 21.49
CA GLU A 717 25.06 18.86 20.98
C GLU A 717 25.09 18.81 19.44
N PHE A 718 23.92 18.70 18.81
CA PHE A 718 23.80 18.62 17.35
C PHE A 718 23.70 20.01 16.67
N VAL A 719 22.82 20.88 17.17
CA VAL A 719 22.55 22.16 16.50
C VAL A 719 23.46 23.32 16.96
N GLY A 720 24.22 23.14 18.06
CA GLY A 720 24.97 24.18 18.75
C GLY A 720 24.09 24.92 19.77
N ALA A 721 24.64 25.18 20.96
CA ALA A 721 23.90 25.85 22.02
C ALA A 721 23.44 27.25 21.63
N GLU A 722 24.25 27.96 20.84
CA GLU A 722 23.98 29.29 20.31
C GLU A 722 22.81 29.35 19.33
N ASN A 723 22.52 28.23 18.64
CA ASN A 723 21.47 28.16 17.64
C ASN A 723 20.12 27.67 18.20
N MET A 724 20.11 27.09 19.41
CA MET A 724 18.94 26.46 20.02
C MET A 724 17.73 27.39 20.11
N GLU A 725 17.93 28.61 20.61
CA GLU A 725 16.82 29.57 20.77
C GLU A 725 16.23 29.99 19.42
N ALA A 726 17.08 30.31 18.46
CA ALA A 726 16.65 30.73 17.12
C ALA A 726 15.89 29.61 16.40
N LEU A 727 16.39 28.37 16.47
CA LEU A 727 15.75 27.21 15.85
C LEU A 727 14.46 26.83 16.58
N THR A 728 14.43 26.90 17.92
CA THR A 728 13.22 26.67 18.72
C THR A 728 12.10 27.63 18.30
N ASN A 729 12.40 28.92 18.22
CA ASN A 729 11.43 29.96 17.81
C ASN A 729 10.95 29.73 16.37
N ALA A 730 11.83 29.27 15.48
CA ALA A 730 11.49 29.00 14.09
C ALA A 730 10.58 27.77 13.94
N PHE A 731 10.80 26.70 14.69
CA PHE A 731 10.10 25.43 14.46
C PHE A 731 8.95 25.12 15.42
N LEU A 732 8.89 25.75 16.58
CA LEU A 732 7.80 25.56 17.54
C LEU A 732 6.40 25.85 16.94
N PRO A 733 6.20 26.86 16.09
CA PRO A 733 4.91 27.07 15.43
C PRO A 733 4.52 25.94 14.46
N HIS A 734 5.50 25.22 13.92
CA HIS A 734 5.30 24.17 12.93
C HIS A 734 5.16 22.77 13.53
N ILE A 735 5.45 22.60 14.83
CA ILE A 735 5.51 21.28 15.51
C ILE A 735 4.21 20.47 15.42
N LYS A 736 3.07 21.14 15.28
CA LYS A 736 1.74 20.51 15.10
C LYS A 736 1.45 20.17 13.63
N GLY A 737 2.33 20.53 12.72
CA GLY A 737 2.20 20.23 11.30
C GLY A 737 2.53 18.76 10.99
N ARG A 738 2.24 18.37 9.74
CA ARG A 738 2.62 17.03 9.27
C ARG A 738 4.13 16.87 9.31
N PRO A 739 4.68 15.77 9.87
CA PRO A 739 6.13 15.59 10.07
C PRO A 739 6.94 15.78 8.79
N ARG A 740 6.47 15.24 7.67
CA ARG A 740 7.15 15.37 6.37
C ARG A 740 7.37 16.84 5.96
N LYS A 741 6.37 17.72 6.16
CA LYS A 741 6.51 19.14 5.85
C LYS A 741 7.47 19.83 6.81
N VAL A 742 7.41 19.47 8.08
CA VAL A 742 8.30 20.03 9.12
C VAL A 742 9.75 19.62 8.85
N LEU A 743 9.97 18.35 8.51
CA LEU A 743 11.30 17.83 8.17
C LEU A 743 11.85 18.41 6.85
N ALA A 744 10.97 18.71 5.88
CA ALA A 744 11.41 19.39 4.65
C ALA A 744 11.93 20.81 4.95
N LEU A 745 11.22 21.59 5.77
CA LEU A 745 11.69 22.90 6.23
C LEU A 745 12.99 22.79 7.06
N TRP A 746 13.09 21.75 7.89
CA TRP A 746 14.29 21.46 8.67
C TRP A 746 15.49 21.15 7.76
N ARG A 747 15.27 20.30 6.73
CA ARG A 747 16.27 19.96 5.72
C ARG A 747 16.88 21.21 5.08
N GLU A 748 16.04 22.13 4.63
CA GLU A 748 16.47 23.40 4.02
C GLU A 748 17.27 24.25 5.01
N ARG A 749 16.77 24.37 6.25
CA ARG A 749 17.40 25.20 7.27
C ARG A 749 18.76 24.67 7.73
N MET A 750 18.90 23.35 7.82
CA MET A 750 20.11 22.68 8.31
C MET A 750 21.02 22.17 7.18
N HIS A 751 20.64 22.40 5.90
CA HIS A 751 21.38 21.97 4.71
C HIS A 751 21.67 20.45 4.70
N LEU A 752 20.66 19.63 5.08
CA LEU A 752 20.82 18.18 5.18
C LEU A 752 20.46 17.52 3.84
N SER A 753 21.39 16.70 3.29
CA SER A 753 21.21 16.03 1.99
C SER A 753 21.65 14.57 1.99
N SER A 754 21.83 13.96 3.18
CA SER A 754 22.26 12.56 3.25
C SER A 754 21.14 11.59 2.92
N ALA A 755 21.48 10.41 2.38
CA ALA A 755 20.53 9.34 2.11
C ALA A 755 19.78 8.88 3.38
N ALA A 756 20.45 8.95 4.55
CA ALA A 756 19.82 8.61 5.83
C ALA A 756 18.73 9.63 6.19
N PHE A 757 18.97 10.92 5.97
CA PHE A 757 17.99 11.95 6.25
C PHE A 757 16.80 11.89 5.26
N GLU A 758 17.05 11.62 3.98
CA GLU A 758 15.98 11.40 2.99
C GLU A 758 15.10 10.20 3.39
N SER A 759 15.71 9.13 3.94
CA SER A 759 14.95 7.99 4.48
C SER A 759 14.08 8.40 5.68
N LEU A 760 14.57 9.31 6.54
CA LEU A 760 13.78 9.87 7.65
C LEU A 760 12.56 10.66 7.13
N VAL A 761 12.75 11.51 6.13
CA VAL A 761 11.67 12.28 5.50
C VAL A 761 10.67 11.34 4.83
N ALA A 762 11.16 10.30 4.15
CA ALA A 762 10.33 9.29 3.52
C ALA A 762 9.50 8.50 4.55
N ALA A 763 10.06 8.21 5.74
CA ALA A 763 9.36 7.52 6.81
C ALA A 763 8.30 8.38 7.53
N ALA A 764 8.30 9.70 7.34
CA ALA A 764 7.51 10.66 8.12
C ALA A 764 6.02 10.77 7.70
N HIS A 765 5.36 9.64 7.48
CA HIS A 765 3.94 9.55 7.10
C HIS A 765 3.01 9.38 8.31
N TYR A 766 3.06 10.33 9.25
CA TYR A 766 2.25 10.34 10.47
C TYR A 766 1.38 11.60 10.54
N ALA A 767 0.38 11.58 11.41
CA ALA A 767 -0.56 12.69 11.54
C ALA A 767 0.11 13.94 12.13
N ASP A 768 0.97 13.76 13.12
CA ASP A 768 1.72 14.83 13.77
C ASP A 768 3.13 14.38 14.19
N MET A 769 3.96 15.34 14.63
CA MET A 769 5.35 15.11 15.01
C MET A 769 5.48 14.23 16.26
N ARG A 770 4.53 14.27 17.17
CA ARG A 770 4.54 13.44 18.38
C ARG A 770 4.37 11.98 18.04
N GLU A 771 3.38 11.66 17.20
CA GLU A 771 3.14 10.29 16.74
C GLU A 771 4.35 9.74 15.98
N PHE A 772 4.98 10.59 15.16
CA PHE A 772 6.19 10.22 14.43
C PHE A 772 7.37 9.91 15.37
N LEU A 773 7.60 10.76 16.38
CA LEU A 773 8.67 10.53 17.37
C LEU A 773 8.38 9.29 18.24
N ASP A 774 7.12 9.11 18.66
CA ASP A 774 6.74 7.91 19.41
C ASP A 774 6.96 6.64 18.57
N ALA A 775 6.68 6.67 17.26
CA ALA A 775 6.96 5.55 16.38
C ALA A 775 8.47 5.29 16.21
N THR A 776 9.29 6.33 16.13
CA THR A 776 10.76 6.18 15.97
C THR A 776 11.46 5.75 17.25
N PHE A 777 11.02 6.21 18.42
CA PHE A 777 11.64 5.90 19.71
C PHE A 777 11.03 4.67 20.42
N LEU A 778 9.71 4.52 20.33
CA LEU A 778 8.95 3.51 21.06
C LEU A 778 8.35 2.45 20.12
N GLY A 779 8.52 2.63 18.81
CA GLY A 779 8.03 1.72 17.79
C GLY A 779 8.82 0.42 17.72
N ARG A 780 8.20 -0.57 17.08
CA ARG A 780 8.80 -1.89 16.79
C ARG A 780 9.09 -2.02 15.30
N GLU A 781 9.69 -3.12 14.92
CA GLU A 781 9.85 -3.49 13.52
C GLU A 781 8.48 -3.44 12.80
N GLY A 782 8.38 -2.64 11.75
CA GLY A 782 7.13 -2.40 11.02
C GLY A 782 6.33 -1.15 11.45
N ASP A 783 6.63 -0.52 12.59
CA ASP A 783 6.03 0.78 12.94
C ASP A 783 6.66 1.93 12.15
N VAL A 784 7.97 1.86 11.87
CA VAL A 784 8.67 2.81 11.00
C VAL A 784 8.82 2.18 9.62
N LEU A 785 8.17 2.77 8.63
CA LEU A 785 8.21 2.33 7.24
C LEU A 785 8.86 3.41 6.39
N VAL A 786 9.91 3.06 5.68
CA VAL A 786 10.50 3.92 4.65
C VAL A 786 10.01 3.43 3.30
N PRO A 787 9.12 4.17 2.62
CA PRO A 787 8.82 3.90 1.22
C PRO A 787 10.05 4.26 0.39
N GLU A 788 10.57 3.35 -0.40
CA GLU A 788 11.53 3.70 -1.43
C GLU A 788 10.82 4.40 -2.58
N GLY A 789 11.12 5.67 -2.79
CA GLY A 789 10.46 6.53 -3.76
C GLY A 789 9.01 6.88 -3.40
N ASN A 790 8.27 7.48 -4.31
CA ASN A 790 6.86 7.88 -4.13
C ASN A 790 5.86 6.70 -4.09
N ALA A 791 6.32 5.47 -3.88
CA ALA A 791 5.55 4.22 -3.97
C ALA A 791 4.63 3.92 -2.76
N ALA A 792 4.38 4.86 -1.86
CA ALA A 792 3.72 4.59 -0.57
C ALA A 792 2.26 4.10 -0.64
N ALA A 793 1.56 4.25 -1.76
CA ALA A 793 0.11 3.96 -1.83
C ALA A 793 -0.29 2.81 -2.78
N GLY A 794 0.64 2.19 -3.50
CA GLY A 794 0.31 1.16 -4.48
C GLY A 794 1.44 0.17 -4.74
N ALA A 795 2.27 -0.15 -3.74
CA ALA A 795 3.41 -1.05 -3.88
C ALA A 795 3.17 -2.40 -3.20
N VAL A 796 3.79 -3.45 -3.73
CA VAL A 796 3.83 -4.78 -3.10
C VAL A 796 4.55 -4.69 -1.76
N ARG A 797 3.95 -5.26 -0.73
CA ARG A 797 4.52 -5.26 0.61
C ARG A 797 5.46 -6.44 0.81
N LEU A 798 6.74 -6.15 1.07
CA LEU A 798 7.72 -7.14 1.48
C LEU A 798 7.92 -7.05 3.00
N THR A 799 7.66 -8.11 3.74
CA THR A 799 7.82 -8.09 5.19
C THR A 799 8.14 -9.47 5.75
N THR A 800 8.80 -9.50 6.91
CA THR A 800 9.00 -10.78 7.61
C THR A 800 7.69 -11.29 8.20
N LEU A 801 7.63 -12.59 8.50
CA LEU A 801 6.49 -13.19 9.17
C LEU A 801 6.16 -12.49 10.50
N HIS A 802 7.19 -12.08 11.26
CA HIS A 802 7.02 -11.30 12.48
C HIS A 802 6.47 -9.89 12.20
N GLY A 803 6.99 -9.21 11.18
CA GLY A 803 6.52 -7.89 10.78
C GLY A 803 5.13 -7.88 10.15
N ALA A 804 4.65 -9.03 9.68
CA ALA A 804 3.29 -9.19 9.15
C ALA A 804 2.21 -9.34 10.22
N LYS A 805 2.59 -9.56 11.49
CA LYS A 805 1.61 -9.68 12.57
C LYS A 805 0.77 -8.41 12.69
N GLY A 806 -0.55 -8.56 12.81
CA GLY A 806 -1.50 -7.45 12.84
C GLY A 806 -1.93 -6.92 11.47
N LEU A 807 -1.21 -7.27 10.38
CA LEU A 807 -1.58 -6.87 9.02
C LEU A 807 -2.52 -7.90 8.36
N GLU A 808 -3.14 -7.50 7.25
CA GLU A 808 -3.96 -8.36 6.40
C GLU A 808 -3.89 -7.89 4.95
N PHE A 809 -3.91 -8.85 4.02
CA PHE A 809 -3.79 -8.58 2.59
C PHE A 809 -4.72 -9.49 1.79
N PRO A 810 -5.32 -9.00 0.70
CA PRO A 810 -6.09 -9.84 -0.21
C PRO A 810 -5.29 -11.03 -0.75
N VAL A 811 -4.05 -10.79 -1.18
CA VAL A 811 -3.15 -11.81 -1.74
C VAL A 811 -1.85 -11.87 -0.93
N VAL A 812 -1.49 -13.08 -0.53
CA VAL A 812 -0.22 -13.33 0.20
C VAL A 812 0.59 -14.39 -0.52
N PHE A 813 1.83 -14.06 -0.84
CA PHE A 813 2.89 -15.00 -1.15
C PHE A 813 3.67 -15.28 0.12
N LEU A 814 3.73 -16.54 0.55
CA LEU A 814 4.57 -16.96 1.66
C LEU A 814 5.72 -17.80 1.10
N SER A 815 6.92 -17.21 1.11
CA SER A 815 8.08 -17.74 0.42
C SER A 815 9.07 -18.44 1.35
N GLY A 816 9.86 -19.34 0.75
CA GLY A 816 10.99 -19.96 1.41
C GLY A 816 10.63 -21.10 2.35
N LEU A 817 9.64 -21.94 2.01
CA LEU A 817 9.35 -23.17 2.73
C LEU A 817 10.45 -24.22 2.47
N THR A 818 11.63 -24.00 3.04
CA THR A 818 12.80 -24.86 2.91
C THR A 818 13.35 -25.26 4.27
N GLU A 819 14.13 -26.35 4.31
CA GLU A 819 14.85 -26.76 5.50
C GLU A 819 15.73 -25.62 6.03
N LYS A 820 15.79 -25.43 7.34
CA LYS A 820 16.55 -24.39 8.06
C LYS A 820 16.10 -22.95 7.79
N ALA A 821 15.10 -22.72 6.95
CA ALA A 821 14.54 -21.39 6.73
C ALA A 821 13.23 -21.20 7.49
N LEU A 822 12.30 -22.14 7.40
CA LEU A 822 11.07 -22.20 8.18
C LEU A 822 10.70 -23.69 8.45
N PRO A 823 10.88 -24.18 9.67
CA PRO A 823 11.38 -23.47 10.87
C PRO A 823 12.85 -23.05 10.75
N LEU A 824 13.20 -21.93 11.39
CA LEU A 824 14.60 -21.50 11.51
C LEU A 824 15.26 -22.34 12.61
N LEU A 825 15.97 -23.40 12.21
CA LEU A 825 16.58 -24.32 13.14
C LEU A 825 17.90 -23.76 13.71
N ALA A 826 17.94 -23.52 14.99
CA ALA A 826 19.10 -23.22 15.81
C ALA A 826 19.06 -24.10 17.09
N ASP A 827 20.14 -24.14 17.87
CA ASP A 827 20.28 -25.08 19.02
C ASP A 827 19.14 -25.02 20.06
N GLU A 828 18.40 -23.90 20.14
CA GLU A 828 17.29 -23.69 21.07
C GLU A 828 15.94 -23.40 20.36
N THR A 829 15.77 -23.85 19.12
CA THR A 829 14.55 -23.51 18.36
C THR A 829 13.31 -24.20 18.94
N ASN A 830 12.32 -23.41 19.31
CA ASN A 830 10.98 -23.90 19.66
C ASN A 830 10.14 -24.11 18.40
N VAL A 831 10.01 -25.37 17.96
CA VAL A 831 9.27 -25.75 16.75
C VAL A 831 7.79 -25.36 16.84
N GLU A 832 7.17 -25.40 18.02
CA GLU A 832 5.78 -24.96 18.20
C GLU A 832 5.62 -23.46 17.97
N GLU A 833 6.61 -22.63 18.37
CA GLU A 833 6.58 -21.20 18.12
C GLU A 833 6.81 -20.88 16.64
N GLU A 834 7.73 -21.57 15.97
CA GLU A 834 7.91 -21.45 14.52
C GLU A 834 6.64 -21.87 13.75
N ARG A 835 5.89 -22.88 14.26
CA ARG A 835 4.60 -23.26 13.69
C ARG A 835 3.54 -22.19 13.91
N ARG A 836 3.50 -21.53 15.09
CA ARG A 836 2.63 -20.35 15.30
C ARG A 836 3.03 -19.22 14.37
N LEU A 837 4.31 -19.00 14.13
CA LEU A 837 4.79 -18.00 13.20
C LEU A 837 4.34 -18.30 11.76
N PHE A 838 4.42 -19.56 11.35
CA PHE A 838 3.89 -20.01 10.06
C PHE A 838 2.37 -19.79 9.98
N TYR A 839 1.63 -20.18 11.02
CA TYR A 839 0.19 -19.92 11.15
C TYR A 839 -0.15 -18.42 11.05
N VAL A 840 0.63 -17.55 11.69
CA VAL A 840 0.49 -16.10 11.54
C VAL A 840 0.61 -15.71 10.08
N GLY A 841 1.62 -16.21 9.36
CA GLY A 841 1.82 -15.92 7.94
C GLY A 841 0.64 -16.37 7.07
N LEU A 842 0.16 -17.60 7.25
CA LEU A 842 -0.99 -18.14 6.51
C LEU A 842 -2.24 -17.29 6.71
N THR A 843 -2.50 -16.85 7.93
CA THR A 843 -3.70 -16.08 8.30
C THR A 843 -3.63 -14.59 7.95
N ARG A 844 -2.56 -14.16 7.26
CA ARG A 844 -2.50 -12.78 6.70
C ARG A 844 -3.28 -12.66 5.40
N ALA A 845 -3.48 -13.78 4.68
CA ALA A 845 -4.28 -13.81 3.47
C ALA A 845 -5.77 -13.71 3.77
N SER A 846 -6.47 -12.87 3.04
CA SER A 846 -7.94 -12.84 3.10
C SER A 846 -8.59 -13.56 1.93
N GLU A 847 -8.05 -13.50 0.72
CA GLU A 847 -8.65 -14.06 -0.49
C GLU A 847 -7.79 -15.16 -1.12
N GLU A 848 -6.49 -14.92 -1.33
CA GLU A 848 -5.59 -15.85 -2.01
C GLU A 848 -4.31 -16.07 -1.23
N LEU A 849 -3.87 -17.31 -1.17
CA LEU A 849 -2.62 -17.72 -0.53
C LEU A 849 -1.81 -18.58 -1.48
N ILE A 850 -0.59 -18.12 -1.77
CA ILE A 850 0.39 -18.84 -2.58
C ILE A 850 1.61 -19.13 -1.72
N LEU A 851 1.91 -20.42 -1.56
CA LEU A 851 3.06 -20.91 -0.84
C LEU A 851 4.15 -21.29 -1.85
N THR A 852 5.40 -20.91 -1.60
CA THR A 852 6.52 -21.35 -2.43
C THR A 852 7.51 -22.17 -1.63
N CYS A 853 7.96 -23.26 -2.21
CA CYS A 853 8.91 -24.19 -1.58
C CYS A 853 10.02 -24.58 -2.55
N ARG A 854 11.11 -25.10 -2.00
CA ARG A 854 12.23 -25.67 -2.74
C ARG A 854 12.95 -26.72 -1.90
N ALA A 855 13.64 -27.63 -2.56
CA ALA A 855 14.46 -28.61 -1.88
C ALA A 855 15.72 -27.99 -1.24
N PRO A 856 16.20 -28.46 -0.08
CA PRO A 856 15.51 -29.41 0.79
C PRO A 856 14.28 -28.79 1.48
N HIS A 857 13.22 -29.57 1.57
CA HIS A 857 11.90 -29.08 1.96
C HIS A 857 11.79 -28.77 3.46
N SER A 858 10.94 -27.81 3.80
CA SER A 858 10.56 -27.48 5.16
C SER A 858 9.92 -28.65 5.90
N LEU A 859 10.18 -28.78 7.20
CA LEU A 859 9.50 -29.72 8.08
C LEU A 859 7.98 -29.50 8.17
N PHE A 860 7.50 -28.31 7.83
CA PHE A 860 6.07 -27.97 7.86
C PHE A 860 5.31 -28.33 6.57
N LEU A 861 6.00 -28.75 5.50
CA LEU A 861 5.33 -29.18 4.27
C LEU A 861 4.41 -30.41 4.45
N PRO A 862 4.80 -31.45 5.21
CA PRO A 862 3.90 -32.55 5.50
C PRO A 862 2.68 -32.17 6.36
N GLU A 863 2.75 -31.06 7.08
CA GLU A 863 1.67 -30.54 7.91
C GLU A 863 0.64 -29.73 7.12
N LEU A 864 0.83 -29.56 5.81
CA LEU A 864 -0.14 -28.90 4.93
C LEU A 864 -1.23 -29.88 4.49
N PRO A 865 -2.49 -29.41 4.31
CA PRO A 865 -3.57 -30.30 3.88
C PRO A 865 -3.34 -30.86 2.47
N ALA A 866 -3.79 -32.08 2.22
CA ALA A 866 -3.64 -32.73 0.92
C ALA A 866 -4.46 -32.04 -0.21
N SER A 867 -5.40 -31.19 0.14
CA SER A 867 -6.28 -30.46 -0.79
C SER A 867 -5.61 -29.28 -1.51
N LEU A 868 -4.35 -28.99 -1.22
CA LEU A 868 -3.61 -27.89 -1.86
C LEU A 868 -3.41 -28.17 -3.37
N LYS A 869 -3.50 -27.12 -4.16
CA LYS A 869 -3.12 -27.17 -5.58
C LYS A 869 -1.60 -27.14 -5.69
N LYS A 870 -0.99 -28.27 -6.03
CA LYS A 870 0.47 -28.39 -6.22
C LYS A 870 0.85 -28.03 -7.65
N GLU A 871 1.86 -27.16 -7.79
CA GLU A 871 2.37 -26.67 -9.08
C GLU A 871 3.90 -26.68 -9.07
N GLN A 872 4.51 -26.71 -10.24
CA GLN A 872 5.94 -26.46 -10.42
C GLN A 872 6.15 -25.15 -11.14
N ALA A 873 7.07 -24.33 -10.68
CA ALA A 873 7.46 -23.13 -11.42
C ALA A 873 8.09 -23.53 -12.74
N VAL A 874 7.51 -23.08 -13.85
CA VAL A 874 7.99 -23.40 -15.20
C VAL A 874 9.33 -22.72 -15.43
N GLU A 875 10.41 -23.51 -15.52
CA GLU A 875 11.67 -23.01 -16.05
C GLU A 875 11.54 -22.88 -17.58
N ARG A 876 11.94 -21.74 -18.13
CA ARG A 876 12.12 -21.67 -19.60
C ARG A 876 13.19 -22.69 -19.98
N PRO A 877 12.97 -23.52 -21.03
CA PRO A 877 14.04 -24.33 -21.55
C PRO A 877 15.20 -23.40 -21.91
N GLN A 878 16.40 -23.71 -21.43
CA GLN A 878 17.61 -23.05 -21.90
C GLN A 878 17.62 -23.18 -23.44
N TYR A 879 17.46 -22.07 -24.13
CA TYR A 879 17.71 -22.02 -25.53
C TYR A 879 19.20 -22.32 -25.68
N GLN A 880 19.53 -23.55 -26.14
CA GLN A 880 20.83 -23.80 -26.71
C GLN A 880 20.95 -22.81 -27.87
N GLN A 881 21.86 -21.87 -27.76
CA GLN A 881 22.30 -21.05 -28.85
C GLN A 881 22.83 -22.02 -29.93
N LEU A 882 22.00 -22.31 -30.91
CA LEU A 882 22.48 -22.90 -32.16
C LEU A 882 23.45 -21.90 -32.73
N SER A 883 24.75 -22.16 -32.56
CA SER A 883 25.79 -21.48 -33.28
C SER A 883 25.55 -21.76 -34.79
N MET A 884 24.91 -20.83 -35.44
CA MET A 884 25.04 -20.74 -36.90
C MET A 884 26.25 -19.85 -37.17
N PHE A 885 27.35 -20.53 -37.47
CA PHE A 885 28.63 -20.08 -38.09
C PHE A 885 29.42 -19.05 -37.33
#